data_5039a6f14beded29a7c801095c543581
#
_entry.id   5039a6f14beded29a7c801095c543581
#
_cell.length_a   1.000
_cell.length_b   1.000
_cell.length_c   1.000
_cell.angle_alpha   90.00
_cell.angle_beta   90.00
_cell.angle_gamma   90.00
#
_symmetry.space_group_name_H-M   'P 1'
#
loop_
_entity.id
_entity.type
_entity.pdbx_description
1 polymer ?
#
loop_
_entity_poly.entity_id
_entity_poly.type
_entity_poly.pdbx_seq_one_letter_code
_entity_poly.pdbx_strand_id
1 'polypeptide(L)'
;MGIILNFAANKKIITTLLLKMHNKLLLLSCLLAYTLSAWAQSVSYQNNQIHIAGDDMDWLLKTDGSQYAWVTERYQWGKSYYDANGEITVETERHQDGEDLVETYTFINKTKRKVSLKNIGIYTPFNDNYPDAKTCMTSRCNVHLWPGGKAAYVNAMHMNGTGTHLGLMVTEGEITDYDVWERGSKKGMSNFRGVMALCMPDMTLKSGQSYRLQWRLFSHKGNDFNEQILKRGGTIVRSNKYVYETGETAIVDFINSKNTKTITKKIATTGEHRVEYKGSYALLLGISSERTLIDKRIRFILDHQQMNDPQDPRYGAFMCYDNEGDSLLTNTFGRSDLDEGRERVGMGVLLTEYCRQHPDDKMQQALERYAKYIREKLQQPDYRTNSSVSRKVKNRGYNYAWVADFFFRMYLLTGNKQYAYDGYGTLQSLYRQFGYGFYCIDYPVSTGLKALEQAGLTFERDQLLYDFKATADIYVKNGLNFPKFEVNYEQSIIAPAVWFLCEVYQATNEKRYLNGARKLMPALEALQWQQPSYRMNEIGIRHWDGYWFGKRQTYGDVFPHYWSCITAAAFHRYAQCTGDSSYQERAKQTVRGNLSLFFEDGRATCAFVNPRRVNGEDAHYADAYANDQDWALTFWLLVNE
;
A
#
# COMPACT_ATOMS: atom_id res chain seq x y z
N MET A 1 32.86 8.50 74.32
CA MET A 1 32.27 9.29 73.21
C MET A 1 33.08 9.21 71.92
N GLY A 2 34.31 8.71 71.91
CA GLY A 2 35.17 8.60 70.72
C GLY A 2 34.96 7.38 69.81
N ILE A 3 34.34 6.29 70.27
CA ILE A 3 34.24 5.05 69.52
C ILE A 3 32.98 5.04 68.64
N ILE A 4 31.91 5.76 68.99
CA ILE A 4 30.65 5.84 68.23
C ILE A 4 30.79 6.74 66.96
N LEU A 5 31.65 7.76 67.02
CA LEU A 5 31.91 8.65 65.87
C LEU A 5 32.71 7.99 64.73
N ASN A 6 33.55 6.99 65.07
CA ASN A 6 34.36 6.27 64.08
C ASN A 6 33.53 5.23 63.30
N PHE A 7 32.48 4.67 63.87
CA PHE A 7 31.59 3.71 63.21
C PHE A 7 30.64 4.40 62.18
N ALA A 8 30.19 5.64 62.49
CA ALA A 8 29.32 6.40 61.59
C ALA A 8 30.12 6.94 60.38
N ALA A 9 31.37 7.35 60.55
CA ALA A 9 32.25 7.79 59.46
C ALA A 9 32.61 6.64 58.51
N ASN A 10 32.94 5.46 59.03
CA ASN A 10 33.21 4.27 58.21
C ASN A 10 31.99 3.77 57.45
N LYS A 11 30.81 3.82 58.04
CA LYS A 11 29.56 3.44 57.37
C LYS A 11 29.24 4.37 56.18
N LYS A 12 29.48 5.69 56.32
CA LYS A 12 29.29 6.67 55.27
C LYS A 12 30.26 6.51 54.09
N ILE A 13 31.52 6.17 54.41
CA ILE A 13 32.58 5.90 53.41
C ILE A 13 32.27 4.60 52.63
N ILE A 14 31.85 3.53 53.32
CA ILE A 14 31.46 2.25 52.69
C ILE A 14 30.20 2.44 51.81
N THR A 15 29.20 3.18 52.25
CA THR A 15 27.98 3.49 51.46
C THR A 15 28.32 4.31 50.21
N THR A 16 29.23 5.28 50.32
CA THR A 16 29.69 6.11 49.20
C THR A 16 30.52 5.31 48.18
N LEU A 17 31.33 4.37 48.65
CA LEU A 17 32.08 3.44 47.79
C LEU A 17 31.18 2.45 47.07
N LEU A 18 30.20 1.89 47.77
CA LEU A 18 29.21 0.99 47.18
C LEU A 18 28.32 1.69 46.13
N LEU A 19 27.91 2.96 46.39
CA LEU A 19 27.19 3.76 45.40
C LEU A 19 28.07 4.08 44.16
N LYS A 20 29.34 4.39 44.35
CA LYS A 20 30.29 4.60 43.23
C LYS A 20 30.55 3.34 42.43
N MET A 21 30.65 2.17 43.09
CA MET A 21 30.76 0.89 42.40
C MET A 21 29.49 0.53 41.65
N HIS A 22 28.32 0.75 42.27
CA HIS A 22 27.04 0.49 41.62
C HIS A 22 26.81 1.39 40.37
N ASN A 23 27.14 2.68 40.47
CA ASN A 23 27.09 3.58 39.32
C ASN A 23 28.10 3.24 38.22
N LYS A 24 29.30 2.75 38.58
CA LYS A 24 30.28 2.25 37.59
C LYS A 24 29.80 0.95 36.91
N LEU A 25 29.18 0.03 37.66
CA LEU A 25 28.59 -1.18 37.08
C LEU A 25 27.41 -0.84 36.18
N LEU A 26 26.54 0.11 36.58
CA LEU A 26 25.44 0.60 35.71
C LEU A 26 25.99 1.26 34.45
N LEU A 27 27.01 2.12 34.55
CA LEU A 27 27.65 2.70 33.37
C LEU A 27 28.31 1.65 32.48
N LEU A 28 28.95 0.64 33.05
CA LEU A 28 29.53 -0.47 32.27
C LEU A 28 28.47 -1.34 31.63
N SER A 29 27.36 -1.63 32.31
CA SER A 29 26.24 -2.38 31.74
C SER A 29 25.52 -1.57 30.67
N CYS A 30 25.36 -0.24 30.83
CA CYS A 30 24.84 0.63 29.80
C CYS A 30 25.78 0.77 28.60
N LEU A 31 27.12 0.86 28.82
CA LEU A 31 28.09 0.82 27.73
C LEU A 31 28.12 -0.54 27.00
N LEU A 32 28.07 -1.67 27.74
CA LEU A 32 27.92 -2.99 27.11
C LEU A 32 26.60 -3.15 26.36
N ALA A 33 25.48 -2.64 26.90
CA ALA A 33 24.21 -2.65 26.22
C ALA A 33 24.23 -1.74 24.96
N TYR A 34 24.93 -0.60 25.04
CA TYR A 34 25.12 0.31 23.90
C TYR A 34 26.05 -0.27 22.83
N THR A 35 27.10 -1.01 23.23
CA THR A 35 27.99 -1.69 22.28
C THR A 35 27.35 -2.95 21.68
N LEU A 36 26.46 -3.63 22.41
CA LEU A 36 25.68 -4.76 21.88
C LEU A 36 24.55 -4.33 20.94
N SER A 37 24.08 -3.08 21.04
CA SER A 37 23.04 -2.54 20.12
C SER A 37 23.60 -1.92 18.83
N ALA A 38 24.92 -1.81 18.71
CA ALA A 38 25.59 -1.18 17.55
C ALA A 38 26.17 -2.20 16.54
N TRP A 39 26.00 -3.49 16.76
CA TRP A 39 26.46 -4.51 15.80
C TRP A 39 25.39 -4.71 14.74
N ALA A 40 25.71 -4.43 13.49
CA ALA A 40 24.90 -4.85 12.37
C ALA A 40 24.77 -6.37 12.45
N GLN A 41 23.56 -6.89 12.27
CA GLN A 41 23.30 -8.31 12.40
C GLN A 41 23.69 -8.99 11.09
N SER A 42 24.52 -10.02 11.17
CA SER A 42 25.00 -10.71 9.99
C SER A 42 23.86 -11.45 9.28
N VAL A 43 23.86 -11.35 7.95
CA VAL A 43 22.94 -12.06 7.05
C VAL A 43 23.63 -13.30 6.52
N SER A 44 22.96 -14.44 6.56
CA SER A 44 23.49 -15.72 6.05
C SER A 44 22.43 -16.51 5.29
N TYR A 45 22.85 -17.46 4.46
CA TYR A 45 21.98 -18.39 3.75
C TYR A 45 22.31 -19.82 4.14
N GLN A 46 21.36 -20.50 4.76
CA GLN A 46 21.50 -21.87 5.23
C GLN A 46 20.18 -22.62 5.07
N ASN A 47 20.22 -23.89 4.69
CA ASN A 47 19.03 -24.74 4.54
C ASN A 47 17.92 -24.12 3.68
N ASN A 48 18.30 -23.48 2.58
CA ASN A 48 17.40 -22.75 1.67
C ASN A 48 16.62 -21.59 2.32
N GLN A 49 17.12 -21.04 3.41
CA GLN A 49 16.55 -19.89 4.11
C GLN A 49 17.60 -18.80 4.31
N ILE A 50 17.16 -17.55 4.32
CA ILE A 50 17.96 -16.40 4.74
C ILE A 50 17.74 -16.21 6.24
N HIS A 51 18.83 -15.99 6.96
CA HIS A 51 18.84 -15.73 8.39
C HIS A 51 19.52 -14.40 8.69
N ILE A 52 18.95 -13.63 9.60
CA ILE A 52 19.60 -12.49 10.23
C ILE A 52 19.92 -12.91 11.67
N ALA A 53 21.15 -12.73 12.12
CA ALA A 53 21.56 -13.13 13.45
C ALA A 53 20.72 -12.45 14.54
N GLY A 54 20.11 -13.25 15.41
CA GLY A 54 19.24 -12.75 16.49
C GLY A 54 17.82 -12.40 16.06
N ASP A 55 17.41 -12.82 14.86
CA ASP A 55 16.05 -12.67 14.34
C ASP A 55 15.48 -14.06 13.96
N ASP A 56 14.26 -14.35 14.42
CA ASP A 56 13.56 -15.63 14.15
C ASP A 56 12.57 -15.50 12.95
N MET A 57 12.76 -14.51 12.09
CA MET A 57 11.90 -14.22 10.97
C MET A 57 11.98 -15.30 9.88
N ASP A 58 10.83 -15.70 9.34
CA ASP A 58 10.72 -16.53 8.15
C ASP A 58 10.80 -15.65 6.89
N TRP A 59 12.01 -15.26 6.48
CA TRP A 59 12.20 -14.34 5.34
C TRP A 59 11.77 -14.93 3.99
N LEU A 60 11.91 -16.24 3.82
CA LEU A 60 11.59 -16.92 2.56
C LEU A 60 10.46 -17.93 2.72
N LEU A 61 9.67 -18.08 1.67
CA LEU A 61 8.72 -19.18 1.50
C LEU A 61 9.47 -20.53 1.49
N LYS A 62 8.88 -21.52 2.13
CA LYS A 62 9.38 -22.91 2.05
C LYS A 62 9.07 -23.48 0.68
N THR A 63 10.11 -23.93 -0.02
CA THR A 63 10.04 -24.44 -1.40
C THR A 63 10.01 -25.98 -1.50
N ASP A 64 9.72 -26.63 -0.39
CA ASP A 64 9.55 -28.10 -0.29
C ASP A 64 8.09 -28.54 -0.35
N GLY A 65 7.16 -27.63 -0.61
CA GLY A 65 5.73 -27.89 -0.64
C GLY A 65 5.06 -27.94 0.75
N SER A 66 5.81 -27.79 1.84
CA SER A 66 5.26 -27.92 3.20
C SER A 66 4.38 -26.73 3.61
N GLN A 67 4.67 -25.54 3.13
CA GLN A 67 3.87 -24.34 3.41
C GLN A 67 2.72 -24.18 2.40
N TYR A 68 3.02 -24.29 1.12
CA TYR A 68 2.07 -24.27 0.01
C TYR A 68 2.46 -25.34 -1.00
N ALA A 69 1.59 -26.29 -1.29
CA ALA A 69 1.86 -27.46 -2.13
C ALA A 69 2.41 -27.13 -3.52
N TRP A 70 2.10 -25.95 -4.08
CA TRP A 70 2.59 -25.50 -5.38
C TRP A 70 3.95 -24.79 -5.34
N VAL A 71 4.42 -24.35 -4.15
CA VAL A 71 5.72 -23.71 -3.96
C VAL A 71 6.76 -24.81 -3.77
N THR A 72 7.31 -25.26 -4.88
CA THR A 72 8.24 -26.40 -4.94
C THR A 72 9.67 -25.93 -5.11
N GLU A 73 10.62 -26.85 -5.13
CA GLU A 73 12.04 -26.59 -5.37
C GLU A 73 12.34 -25.79 -6.64
N ARG A 74 11.43 -25.77 -7.62
CA ARG A 74 11.54 -24.89 -8.80
C ARG A 74 11.76 -23.43 -8.41
N TYR A 75 11.08 -22.98 -7.37
CA TYR A 75 11.06 -21.60 -6.90
C TYR A 75 12.11 -21.30 -5.82
N GLN A 76 13.05 -22.20 -5.59
CA GLN A 76 14.09 -22.03 -4.57
C GLN A 76 14.89 -20.75 -4.84
N TRP A 77 15.26 -20.07 -3.75
CA TRP A 77 16.10 -18.87 -3.78
C TRP A 77 17.34 -19.04 -4.65
N GLY A 78 17.55 -18.09 -5.57
CA GLY A 78 18.71 -18.05 -6.45
C GLY A 78 18.67 -18.99 -7.64
N LYS A 79 17.64 -19.84 -7.82
CA LYS A 79 17.45 -20.55 -9.08
C LYS A 79 17.05 -19.59 -10.18
N SER A 80 17.69 -19.70 -11.33
CA SER A 80 17.42 -18.89 -12.52
C SER A 80 16.54 -19.63 -13.53
N TYR A 81 15.80 -18.85 -14.32
CA TYR A 81 15.10 -19.30 -15.50
C TYR A 81 15.37 -18.32 -16.64
N TYR A 82 15.31 -18.78 -17.87
CA TYR A 82 15.50 -17.98 -19.09
C TYR A 82 15.04 -18.76 -20.32
N ASP A 83 14.74 -18.04 -21.40
CA ASP A 83 14.58 -18.57 -22.74
C ASP A 83 15.90 -18.36 -23.49
N ALA A 84 16.43 -19.40 -24.12
CA ALA A 84 17.68 -19.31 -24.88
C ALA A 84 17.62 -20.13 -26.18
N ASN A 85 18.27 -19.60 -27.23
CA ASN A 85 18.42 -20.31 -28.50
C ASN A 85 19.67 -21.20 -28.55
N GLY A 86 20.26 -21.53 -27.38
CA GLY A 86 21.41 -22.39 -27.21
C GLY A 86 21.72 -22.64 -25.74
N GLU A 87 22.70 -23.47 -25.45
CA GLU A 87 23.09 -23.83 -24.10
C GLU A 87 23.84 -22.68 -23.39
N ILE A 88 23.46 -22.44 -22.14
CA ILE A 88 24.12 -21.50 -21.21
C ILE A 88 24.42 -22.26 -19.90
N THR A 89 25.63 -22.05 -19.39
CA THR A 89 25.98 -22.48 -18.03
C THR A 89 25.71 -21.33 -17.07
N VAL A 90 25.00 -21.59 -15.98
CA VAL A 90 24.82 -20.60 -14.90
C VAL A 90 25.58 -21.11 -13.68
N GLU A 91 26.53 -20.30 -13.23
CA GLU A 91 27.32 -20.56 -12.02
C GLU A 91 26.86 -19.60 -10.92
N THR A 92 26.64 -20.13 -9.71
CA THR A 92 26.22 -19.33 -8.55
C THR A 92 27.27 -19.45 -7.46
N GLU A 93 27.77 -18.32 -6.99
CA GLU A 93 28.74 -18.23 -5.90
C GLU A 93 28.12 -17.43 -4.75
N ARG A 94 28.38 -17.88 -3.51
CA ARG A 94 27.97 -17.20 -2.29
C ARG A 94 29.15 -17.09 -1.34
N HIS A 95 29.36 -15.91 -0.76
CA HIS A 95 30.35 -15.73 0.28
C HIS A 95 29.93 -14.67 1.29
N GLN A 96 30.50 -14.74 2.47
CA GLN A 96 30.31 -13.74 3.50
C GLN A 96 31.32 -12.60 3.28
N ASP A 97 30.87 -11.35 3.31
CA ASP A 97 31.71 -10.16 3.30
C ASP A 97 31.33 -9.25 4.47
N GLY A 98 32.06 -9.41 5.58
CA GLY A 98 31.69 -8.82 6.85
C GLY A 98 30.35 -9.38 7.36
N GLU A 99 29.36 -8.52 7.53
CA GLU A 99 28.02 -8.88 7.98
C GLU A 99 27.07 -9.18 6.82
N ASP A 100 27.49 -8.93 5.58
CA ASP A 100 26.67 -9.08 4.39
C ASP A 100 26.88 -10.44 3.73
N LEU A 101 25.81 -10.96 3.14
CA LEU A 101 25.87 -12.10 2.23
C LEU A 101 25.97 -11.56 0.79
N VAL A 102 26.99 -11.96 0.06
CA VAL A 102 27.19 -11.61 -1.35
C VAL A 102 26.89 -12.82 -2.22
N GLU A 103 26.05 -12.64 -3.22
CA GLU A 103 25.71 -13.66 -4.21
C GLU A 103 26.03 -13.18 -5.61
N THR A 104 26.70 -14.04 -6.38
CA THR A 104 27.08 -13.77 -7.78
C THR A 104 26.51 -14.85 -8.68
N TYR A 105 25.88 -14.44 -9.77
CA TYR A 105 25.30 -15.28 -10.81
C TYR A 105 26.04 -14.99 -12.12
N THR A 106 26.73 -16.00 -12.66
CA THR A 106 27.50 -15.85 -13.90
C THR A 106 26.86 -16.71 -15.00
N PHE A 107 26.34 -16.04 -16.03
CA PHE A 107 25.76 -16.65 -17.22
C PHE A 107 26.83 -16.77 -18.28
N ILE A 108 27.21 -18.00 -18.71
CA ILE A 108 28.37 -18.27 -19.54
C ILE A 108 27.94 -18.96 -20.82
N ASN A 109 28.25 -18.39 -21.98
CA ASN A 109 28.14 -19.08 -23.25
C ASN A 109 29.40 -19.89 -23.53
N LYS A 110 29.39 -21.19 -23.21
CA LYS A 110 30.50 -22.13 -23.52
C LYS A 110 30.40 -22.69 -24.94
N THR A 111 29.40 -22.32 -25.76
CA THR A 111 29.20 -22.82 -27.11
C THR A 111 30.08 -22.04 -28.11
N LYS A 112 30.26 -22.58 -29.33
CA LYS A 112 31.00 -21.91 -30.43
C LYS A 112 30.19 -20.86 -31.18
N ARG A 113 28.89 -20.69 -30.84
CA ARG A 113 27.99 -19.75 -31.49
C ARG A 113 27.48 -18.68 -30.52
N LYS A 114 26.94 -17.62 -31.09
CA LYS A 114 26.22 -16.58 -30.34
C LYS A 114 24.93 -17.16 -29.78
N VAL A 115 24.62 -16.89 -28.50
CA VAL A 115 23.38 -17.29 -27.80
C VAL A 115 22.65 -16.05 -27.33
N SER A 116 21.37 -15.94 -27.68
CA SER A 116 20.47 -14.92 -27.17
C SER A 116 19.67 -15.48 -25.98
N LEU A 117 19.62 -14.71 -24.91
CA LEU A 117 18.84 -15.01 -23.72
C LEU A 117 17.73 -13.96 -23.59
N LYS A 118 16.53 -14.42 -23.29
CA LYS A 118 15.34 -13.61 -23.04
C LYS A 118 14.64 -14.05 -21.77
N ASN A 119 13.77 -13.21 -21.27
CA ASN A 119 12.93 -13.51 -20.10
C ASN A 119 13.73 -14.04 -18.90
N ILE A 120 14.89 -13.45 -18.65
CA ILE A 120 15.83 -13.92 -17.63
C ILE A 120 15.36 -13.46 -16.27
N GLY A 121 15.22 -14.40 -15.31
CA GLY A 121 14.86 -14.09 -13.94
C GLY A 121 15.55 -15.00 -12.93
N ILE A 122 15.68 -14.53 -11.70
CA ILE A 122 16.18 -15.28 -10.55
C ILE A 122 15.11 -15.26 -9.47
N TYR A 123 14.67 -16.45 -9.04
CA TYR A 123 13.65 -16.56 -8.00
C TYR A 123 14.11 -16.02 -6.66
N THR A 124 13.28 -15.16 -6.10
CA THR A 124 13.43 -14.57 -4.76
C THR A 124 12.13 -14.74 -3.99
N PRO A 125 11.85 -15.95 -3.48
CA PRO A 125 10.58 -16.31 -2.86
C PRO A 125 10.47 -15.71 -1.45
N PHE A 126 10.42 -14.39 -1.34
CA PHE A 126 10.18 -13.71 -0.07
C PHE A 126 8.82 -14.11 0.52
N ASN A 127 8.75 -14.16 1.84
CA ASN A 127 7.58 -14.59 2.58
C ASN A 127 6.57 -13.46 2.80
N ASP A 128 6.12 -12.85 1.69
CA ASP A 128 5.13 -11.77 1.65
C ASP A 128 3.73 -12.37 1.48
N ASN A 129 3.14 -12.83 2.59
CA ASN A 129 1.79 -13.38 2.62
C ASN A 129 1.12 -13.13 3.98
N TYR A 130 -0.22 -13.19 4.01
CA TYR A 130 -1.06 -12.68 5.08
C TYR A 130 -1.99 -13.77 5.65
N PRO A 131 -1.50 -14.79 6.35
CA PRO A 131 -2.33 -15.89 6.82
C PRO A 131 -3.24 -15.52 8.00
N ASP A 132 -2.72 -14.81 8.98
CA ASP A 132 -3.41 -14.31 10.17
C ASP A 132 -2.57 -13.22 10.88
N ALA A 133 -3.21 -12.42 11.78
CA ALA A 133 -2.56 -11.30 12.46
C ALA A 133 -1.26 -11.69 13.16
N LYS A 134 -1.33 -12.73 13.96
CA LYS A 134 -0.19 -13.14 14.77
C LYS A 134 1.00 -13.51 13.88
N THR A 135 0.75 -14.36 12.88
CA THR A 135 1.77 -14.82 11.95
C THR A 135 2.35 -13.65 11.13
N CYS A 136 1.50 -12.74 10.64
CA CYS A 136 1.95 -11.55 9.92
C CYS A 136 2.86 -10.70 10.78
N MET A 137 2.45 -10.37 12.00
CA MET A 137 3.19 -9.45 12.87
C MET A 137 4.47 -10.05 13.46
N THR A 138 4.65 -11.37 13.42
CA THR A 138 5.82 -12.02 14.03
C THR A 138 6.78 -12.66 13.04
N SER A 139 6.33 -13.02 11.83
CA SER A 139 7.15 -13.86 10.95
C SER A 139 6.91 -13.66 9.46
N ARG A 140 6.36 -12.49 9.05
CA ARG A 140 6.15 -12.16 7.63
C ARG A 140 6.72 -10.80 7.29
N CYS A 141 7.08 -10.62 6.00
CA CYS A 141 7.66 -9.38 5.50
C CYS A 141 6.83 -8.75 4.39
N ASN A 142 6.79 -7.42 4.38
CA ASN A 142 6.37 -6.63 3.23
C ASN A 142 7.58 -6.39 2.34
N VAL A 143 7.48 -6.67 1.04
CA VAL A 143 8.60 -6.59 0.09
C VAL A 143 8.42 -5.40 -0.84
N HIS A 144 9.23 -4.38 -0.65
CA HIS A 144 9.30 -3.21 -1.52
C HIS A 144 10.45 -3.40 -2.52
N LEU A 145 10.08 -3.68 -3.75
CA LEU A 145 11.01 -3.99 -4.83
C LEU A 145 11.10 -2.82 -5.78
N TRP A 146 12.32 -2.39 -6.12
CA TRP A 146 12.58 -1.40 -7.15
C TRP A 146 13.54 -1.96 -8.21
N PRO A 147 13.08 -2.23 -9.45
CA PRO A 147 13.92 -2.73 -10.53
C PRO A 147 14.60 -1.56 -11.26
N GLY A 148 15.41 -0.79 -10.55
CA GLY A 148 16.01 0.48 -10.97
C GLY A 148 17.28 0.36 -11.81
N GLY A 149 17.49 -0.73 -12.58
CA GLY A 149 18.72 -0.98 -13.31
C GLY A 149 19.87 -1.29 -12.35
N LYS A 150 20.93 -0.50 -12.38
CA LYS A 150 22.07 -0.62 -11.45
C LYS A 150 21.77 -0.13 -10.04
N ALA A 151 20.72 0.67 -9.86
CA ALA A 151 20.22 1.09 -8.55
C ALA A 151 19.04 0.23 -8.07
N ALA A 152 18.90 -0.98 -8.58
CA ALA A 152 17.85 -1.90 -8.15
C ALA A 152 18.08 -2.39 -6.72
N TYR A 153 16.98 -2.51 -5.98
CA TYR A 153 17.00 -2.98 -4.60
C TYR A 153 15.71 -3.71 -4.21
N VAL A 154 15.78 -4.45 -3.12
CA VAL A 154 14.62 -4.92 -2.35
C VAL A 154 14.77 -4.43 -0.91
N ASN A 155 13.71 -3.84 -0.38
CA ASN A 155 13.55 -3.55 1.04
C ASN A 155 12.46 -4.48 1.59
N ALA A 156 12.85 -5.55 2.26
CA ALA A 156 11.94 -6.49 2.89
C ALA A 156 11.81 -6.13 4.38
N MET A 157 10.65 -5.63 4.78
CA MET A 157 10.38 -5.12 6.13
C MET A 157 9.49 -6.09 6.91
N HIS A 158 9.74 -6.26 8.21
CA HIS A 158 8.75 -6.90 9.08
C HIS A 158 7.38 -6.26 8.90
N MET A 159 6.31 -7.06 8.83
CA MET A 159 4.96 -6.52 8.66
C MET A 159 4.49 -5.66 9.85
N ASN A 160 5.06 -5.87 11.04
CA ASN A 160 4.80 -5.00 12.19
C ASN A 160 5.54 -3.65 12.15
N GLY A 161 6.42 -3.45 11.15
CA GLY A 161 7.21 -2.23 10.97
C GLY A 161 8.35 -2.02 11.98
N THR A 162 8.67 -3.03 12.79
CA THR A 162 9.70 -2.90 13.85
C THR A 162 10.75 -4.01 13.77
N GLY A 163 11.87 -3.80 14.42
CA GLY A 163 12.95 -4.80 14.47
C GLY A 163 14.06 -4.57 13.44
N THR A 164 14.66 -5.65 13.00
CA THR A 164 15.71 -5.65 11.97
C THR A 164 15.11 -6.13 10.66
N HIS A 165 15.34 -5.41 9.59
CA HIS A 165 14.80 -5.67 8.26
C HIS A 165 15.90 -6.20 7.33
N LEU A 166 15.50 -6.81 6.22
CA LEU A 166 16.39 -7.35 5.19
C LEU A 166 16.44 -6.44 3.97
N GLY A 167 17.64 -6.00 3.61
CA GLY A 167 17.89 -5.28 2.36
C GLY A 167 18.61 -6.16 1.34
N LEU A 168 18.32 -5.96 0.06
CA LEU A 168 19.07 -6.47 -1.08
C LEU A 168 19.39 -5.31 -2.01
N MET A 169 20.63 -5.21 -2.49
CA MET A 169 21.01 -4.22 -3.50
C MET A 169 21.90 -4.84 -4.59
N VAL A 170 21.73 -4.40 -5.82
CA VAL A 170 22.60 -4.80 -6.93
C VAL A 170 23.95 -4.09 -6.80
N THR A 171 25.05 -4.83 -6.99
CA THR A 171 26.41 -4.31 -6.97
C THR A 171 27.13 -4.47 -8.31
N GLU A 172 26.74 -5.45 -9.15
CA GLU A 172 27.22 -5.65 -10.52
C GLU A 172 26.05 -6.14 -11.38
N GLY A 173 26.00 -5.73 -12.63
CA GLY A 173 24.89 -6.03 -13.55
C GLY A 173 23.71 -5.08 -13.35
N GLU A 174 22.52 -5.52 -13.76
CA GLU A 174 21.28 -4.73 -13.75
C GLU A 174 20.06 -5.61 -13.51
N ILE A 175 19.10 -5.10 -12.72
CA ILE A 175 17.75 -5.63 -12.61
C ILE A 175 16.79 -4.56 -13.14
N THR A 176 16.06 -4.88 -14.21
CA THR A 176 15.22 -3.92 -14.94
C THR A 176 13.73 -4.16 -14.75
N ASP A 177 13.36 -5.35 -14.26
CA ASP A 177 11.97 -5.77 -14.08
C ASP A 177 11.85 -6.81 -12.97
N TYR A 178 10.62 -7.24 -12.69
CA TYR A 178 10.34 -8.43 -11.90
C TYR A 178 9.13 -9.19 -12.44
N ASP A 179 9.13 -10.49 -12.23
CA ASP A 179 8.01 -11.38 -12.52
C ASP A 179 7.39 -11.87 -11.21
N VAL A 180 6.11 -12.23 -11.24
CA VAL A 180 5.41 -12.87 -10.12
C VAL A 180 4.86 -14.22 -10.57
N TRP A 181 5.12 -15.25 -9.77
CA TRP A 181 4.57 -16.59 -9.96
C TRP A 181 3.57 -16.85 -8.85
N GLU A 182 2.35 -17.19 -9.24
CA GLU A 182 1.25 -17.48 -8.36
C GLU A 182 0.73 -18.89 -8.59
N ARG A 183 -0.07 -19.37 -7.65
CA ARG A 183 -0.76 -20.62 -7.88
C ARG A 183 -1.77 -20.48 -9.03
N GLY A 184 -1.92 -21.52 -9.84
CA GLY A 184 -2.86 -21.53 -10.96
C GLY A 184 -4.34 -21.60 -10.58
N SER A 185 -4.69 -21.74 -9.28
CA SER A 185 -6.08 -21.80 -8.80
C SER A 185 -6.52 -20.46 -8.23
N LYS A 186 -7.54 -19.86 -8.83
CA LYS A 186 -8.09 -18.54 -8.53
C LYS A 186 -9.01 -18.49 -7.30
N LYS A 187 -9.17 -19.58 -6.55
CA LYS A 187 -10.03 -19.62 -5.35
C LYS A 187 -9.27 -19.31 -4.06
N GLY A 188 -9.74 -18.31 -3.31
CA GLY A 188 -9.47 -18.14 -1.89
C GLY A 188 -8.05 -17.75 -1.51
N MET A 189 -7.32 -16.94 -2.30
CA MET A 189 -5.97 -16.50 -1.98
C MET A 189 -5.74 -15.01 -2.27
N SER A 190 -6.59 -14.17 -1.77
CA SER A 190 -6.38 -12.73 -1.80
C SER A 190 -5.19 -12.26 -0.95
N ASN A 191 -4.62 -13.15 -0.12
CA ASN A 191 -3.66 -12.80 0.91
C ASN A 191 -2.27 -13.37 0.65
N PHE A 192 -1.92 -13.60 -0.61
CA PHE A 192 -0.64 -14.15 -1.01
C PHE A 192 -0.11 -13.41 -2.24
N ARG A 193 1.03 -12.77 -2.11
CA ARG A 193 1.62 -11.97 -3.17
C ARG A 193 2.32 -12.80 -4.26
N GLY A 194 2.60 -14.07 -3.99
CA GLY A 194 3.25 -14.97 -4.92
C GLY A 194 4.76 -15.09 -4.73
N VAL A 195 5.39 -15.84 -5.65
CA VAL A 195 6.85 -15.97 -5.72
C VAL A 195 7.39 -14.91 -6.67
N MET A 196 8.17 -13.97 -6.16
CA MET A 196 8.80 -12.94 -6.96
C MET A 196 10.08 -13.48 -7.61
N ALA A 197 10.39 -12.96 -8.79
CA ALA A 197 11.67 -13.16 -9.44
C ALA A 197 12.23 -11.82 -9.92
N LEU A 198 13.50 -11.56 -9.63
CA LEU A 198 14.21 -10.37 -10.10
C LEU A 198 14.70 -10.63 -11.53
N CYS A 199 14.38 -9.72 -12.46
CA CYS A 199 14.58 -9.92 -13.87
C CYS A 199 15.68 -9.02 -14.44
N MET A 200 16.54 -9.63 -15.22
CA MET A 200 17.61 -8.96 -15.98
C MET A 200 17.14 -8.57 -17.37
N PRO A 201 17.79 -7.60 -18.02
CA PRO A 201 17.52 -7.26 -19.42
C PRO A 201 17.83 -8.45 -20.35
N ASP A 202 17.13 -8.53 -21.45
CA ASP A 202 17.47 -9.45 -22.55
C ASP A 202 18.90 -9.20 -23.03
N MET A 203 19.64 -10.27 -23.30
CA MET A 203 21.05 -10.15 -23.69
C MET A 203 21.46 -11.16 -24.75
N THR A 204 22.61 -10.88 -25.35
CA THR A 204 23.23 -11.80 -26.28
C THR A 204 24.69 -12.00 -25.95
N LEU A 205 25.10 -13.26 -25.71
CA LEU A 205 26.46 -13.64 -25.39
C LEU A 205 27.16 -14.26 -26.61
N LYS A 206 28.32 -13.72 -26.99
CA LYS A 206 29.18 -14.33 -27.99
C LYS A 206 29.82 -15.61 -27.41
N SER A 207 30.44 -16.43 -28.28
CA SER A 207 31.23 -17.60 -27.85
C SER A 207 32.24 -17.20 -26.76
N GLY A 208 32.27 -17.89 -25.64
CA GLY A 208 33.14 -17.63 -24.50
C GLY A 208 32.83 -16.39 -23.69
N GLN A 209 31.81 -15.61 -24.03
CA GLN A 209 31.40 -14.44 -23.28
C GLN A 209 30.55 -14.83 -22.07
N SER A 210 30.67 -14.08 -20.99
CA SER A 210 29.81 -14.19 -19.80
C SER A 210 29.18 -12.85 -19.42
N TYR A 211 28.07 -12.91 -18.70
CA TYR A 211 27.45 -11.79 -18.00
C TYR A 211 27.38 -12.12 -16.52
N ARG A 212 27.68 -11.14 -15.65
CA ARG A 212 27.64 -11.29 -14.20
C ARG A 212 26.56 -10.39 -13.63
N LEU A 213 25.75 -10.96 -12.75
CA LEU A 213 24.89 -10.24 -11.82
C LEU A 213 25.40 -10.53 -10.41
N GLN A 214 25.62 -9.49 -9.64
CA GLN A 214 25.94 -9.63 -8.22
C GLN A 214 25.02 -8.75 -7.41
N TRP A 215 24.54 -9.28 -6.30
CA TRP A 215 23.84 -8.52 -5.28
C TRP A 215 24.39 -8.79 -3.89
N ARG A 216 24.05 -7.91 -2.97
CA ARG A 216 24.42 -7.97 -1.59
C ARG A 216 23.17 -7.92 -0.72
N LEU A 217 23.04 -8.87 0.23
CA LEU A 217 22.01 -8.87 1.25
C LEU A 217 22.60 -8.33 2.55
N PHE A 218 21.87 -7.47 3.23
CA PHE A 218 22.32 -6.78 4.44
C PHE A 218 21.14 -6.53 5.38
N SER A 219 21.43 -6.36 6.68
CA SER A 219 20.45 -5.97 7.67
C SER A 219 20.36 -4.45 7.83
N HIS A 220 19.16 -3.93 8.17
CA HIS A 220 18.92 -2.51 8.43
C HIS A 220 17.78 -2.30 9.45
N LYS A 221 17.59 -1.05 9.93
CA LYS A 221 16.57 -0.67 10.91
C LYS A 221 15.37 0.07 10.34
N GLY A 222 15.13 0.00 9.04
CA GLY A 222 14.07 0.69 8.32
C GLY A 222 14.48 2.10 7.90
N ASN A 223 14.53 3.04 8.80
CA ASN A 223 14.86 4.44 8.53
C ASN A 223 16.29 4.66 8.00
N ASP A 224 17.21 3.73 8.21
CA ASP A 224 18.58 3.78 7.73
C ASP A 224 18.83 3.01 6.42
N PHE A 225 17.81 2.43 5.77
CA PHE A 225 17.95 1.63 4.55
C PHE A 225 18.76 2.33 3.46
N ASN A 226 18.43 3.58 3.15
CA ASN A 226 19.15 4.36 2.15
C ASN A 226 20.61 4.63 2.55
N GLU A 227 20.87 4.89 3.84
CA GLU A 227 22.22 5.04 4.36
C GLU A 227 23.03 3.74 4.21
N GLN A 228 22.40 2.60 4.48
CA GLN A 228 23.03 1.29 4.34
C GLN A 228 23.41 0.98 2.88
N ILE A 229 22.57 1.38 1.90
CA ILE A 229 22.91 1.30 0.48
C ILE A 229 24.14 2.18 0.15
N LEU A 230 24.12 3.45 0.57
CA LEU A 230 25.22 4.38 0.31
C LEU A 230 26.54 3.92 0.94
N LYS A 231 26.49 3.40 2.15
CA LYS A 231 27.65 2.85 2.86
C LYS A 231 28.31 1.67 2.11
N ARG A 232 27.52 0.89 1.37
CA ARG A 232 27.96 -0.24 0.54
C ARG A 232 28.31 0.15 -0.90
N GLY A 233 28.37 1.46 -1.20
CA GLY A 233 28.75 1.97 -2.51
C GLY A 233 27.64 1.97 -3.55
N GLY A 234 26.39 1.73 -3.14
CA GLY A 234 25.23 1.77 -4.01
C GLY A 234 24.81 3.19 -4.40
N THR A 235 23.75 3.28 -5.19
CA THR A 235 23.17 4.53 -5.66
C THR A 235 21.72 4.62 -5.21
N ILE A 236 21.35 5.75 -4.61
CA ILE A 236 19.97 6.11 -4.33
C ILE A 236 19.50 7.08 -5.42
N VAL A 237 18.32 6.82 -5.96
CA VAL A 237 17.64 7.70 -6.91
C VAL A 237 16.41 8.30 -6.25
N ARG A 238 16.23 9.61 -6.31
CA ARG A 238 15.04 10.27 -5.75
C ARG A 238 14.69 11.54 -6.51
N SER A 239 13.41 11.90 -6.44
CA SER A 239 12.87 13.17 -6.89
C SER A 239 12.01 13.80 -5.79
N ASN A 240 11.80 15.11 -5.84
CA ASN A 240 10.91 15.79 -4.89
C ASN A 240 9.43 15.40 -5.09
N LYS A 241 9.05 15.03 -6.30
CA LYS A 241 7.76 14.42 -6.65
C LYS A 241 7.94 13.54 -7.88
N TYR A 242 6.94 12.72 -8.20
CA TYR A 242 7.02 11.80 -9.34
C TYR A 242 5.90 12.02 -10.36
N VAL A 243 4.91 12.86 -10.05
CA VAL A 243 3.88 13.32 -10.99
C VAL A 243 4.04 14.82 -11.19
N TYR A 244 4.10 15.25 -12.42
CA TYR A 244 4.35 16.63 -12.83
C TYR A 244 3.29 17.10 -13.83
N GLU A 245 2.91 18.36 -13.75
CA GLU A 245 2.13 18.98 -14.80
C GLU A 245 3.01 19.32 -16.01
N THR A 246 2.43 19.27 -17.21
CA THR A 246 3.16 19.66 -18.43
C THR A 246 3.64 21.11 -18.34
N GLY A 247 4.91 21.31 -18.69
CA GLY A 247 5.60 22.59 -18.53
C GLY A 247 6.48 22.70 -17.31
N GLU A 248 6.26 21.90 -16.26
CA GLU A 248 7.14 21.85 -15.09
C GLU A 248 8.50 21.23 -15.38
N THR A 249 9.46 21.50 -14.51
CA THR A 249 10.81 20.91 -14.57
C THR A 249 11.00 19.94 -13.42
N ALA A 250 11.21 18.68 -13.75
CA ALA A 250 11.57 17.64 -12.80
C ALA A 250 13.03 17.75 -12.39
N ILE A 251 13.31 17.46 -11.13
CA ILE A 251 14.65 17.38 -10.54
C ILE A 251 14.83 15.97 -9.98
N VAL A 252 15.80 15.23 -10.53
CA VAL A 252 16.10 13.87 -10.09
C VAL A 252 17.55 13.79 -9.64
N ASP A 253 17.77 13.35 -8.43
CA ASP A 253 19.06 13.17 -7.80
C ASP A 253 19.49 11.70 -7.84
N PHE A 254 20.69 11.46 -8.35
CA PHE A 254 21.42 10.19 -8.29
C PHE A 254 22.55 10.35 -7.27
N ILE A 255 22.36 9.77 -6.11
CA ILE A 255 23.18 9.98 -4.91
C ILE A 255 24.01 8.72 -4.67
N ASN A 256 25.31 8.86 -4.54
CA ASN A 256 26.20 7.82 -4.03
C ASN A 256 27.08 8.36 -2.91
N SER A 257 27.90 7.50 -2.28
CA SER A 257 28.75 7.89 -1.14
C SER A 257 29.76 9.01 -1.42
N LYS A 258 30.04 9.32 -2.71
CA LYS A 258 31.06 10.29 -3.10
C LYS A 258 30.46 11.60 -3.61
N ASN A 259 29.33 11.56 -4.29
CA ASN A 259 28.71 12.75 -4.90
C ASN A 259 27.22 12.57 -5.17
N THR A 260 26.55 13.67 -5.48
CA THR A 260 25.20 13.71 -6.02
C THR A 260 25.23 14.25 -7.44
N LYS A 261 24.65 13.50 -8.38
CA LYS A 261 24.39 13.98 -9.73
C LYS A 261 22.93 14.35 -9.87
N THR A 262 22.64 15.63 -9.98
CA THR A 262 21.31 16.14 -10.27
C THR A 262 21.07 16.21 -11.78
N ILE A 263 19.94 15.71 -12.23
CA ILE A 263 19.44 15.85 -13.61
C ILE A 263 18.11 16.61 -13.55
N THR A 264 18.01 17.64 -14.37
CA THR A 264 16.77 18.38 -14.60
C THR A 264 16.16 17.96 -15.93
N LYS A 265 14.84 17.75 -15.98
CA LYS A 265 14.11 17.39 -17.19
C LYS A 265 12.81 18.18 -17.28
N LYS A 266 12.63 18.95 -18.35
CA LYS A 266 11.34 19.58 -18.63
C LYS A 266 10.34 18.51 -19.04
N ILE A 267 9.19 18.47 -18.37
CA ILE A 267 8.07 17.58 -18.69
C ILE A 267 7.23 18.28 -19.77
N ALA A 268 7.50 17.94 -21.02
CA ALA A 268 6.89 18.62 -22.17
C ALA A 268 5.58 17.97 -22.64
N THR A 269 5.36 16.70 -22.29
CA THR A 269 4.20 15.90 -22.73
C THR A 269 3.60 15.13 -21.59
N THR A 270 2.34 14.73 -21.72
CA THR A 270 1.72 13.74 -20.83
C THR A 270 2.28 12.34 -21.06
N GLY A 271 2.12 11.46 -20.07
CA GLY A 271 2.61 10.08 -20.11
C GLY A 271 3.89 9.87 -19.32
N GLU A 272 4.48 8.68 -19.44
CA GLU A 272 5.67 8.28 -18.70
C GLU A 272 6.95 8.92 -19.23
N HIS A 273 7.79 9.39 -18.33
CA HIS A 273 9.11 9.95 -18.58
C HIS A 273 10.16 9.22 -17.76
N ARG A 274 11.09 8.54 -18.43
CA ARG A 274 12.27 7.96 -17.79
C ARG A 274 13.39 8.99 -17.71
N VAL A 275 13.97 9.18 -16.52
CA VAL A 275 15.17 9.97 -16.27
C VAL A 275 16.25 9.01 -15.84
N GLU A 276 17.37 8.98 -16.60
CA GLU A 276 18.40 7.96 -16.43
C GLU A 276 19.79 8.56 -16.29
N TYR A 277 20.61 7.93 -15.44
CA TYR A 277 22.03 8.21 -15.31
C TYR A 277 22.82 6.93 -14.98
N LYS A 278 23.82 6.61 -15.85
CA LYS A 278 24.72 5.46 -15.68
C LYS A 278 24.03 4.11 -15.44
N GLY A 279 22.89 3.87 -16.10
CA GLY A 279 22.12 2.64 -15.98
C GLY A 279 21.20 2.57 -14.76
N SER A 280 21.11 3.64 -13.97
CA SER A 280 20.11 3.83 -12.90
C SER A 280 19.06 4.82 -13.34
N TYR A 281 17.80 4.69 -12.91
CA TYR A 281 16.73 5.55 -13.41
C TYR A 281 15.62 5.83 -12.39
N ALA A 282 14.81 6.85 -12.69
CA ALA A 282 13.52 7.13 -12.09
C ALA A 282 12.44 7.18 -13.17
N LEU A 283 11.20 6.86 -12.79
CA LEU A 283 10.02 6.96 -13.64
C LEU A 283 9.11 8.07 -13.14
N LEU A 284 8.83 9.04 -14.01
CA LEU A 284 7.99 10.20 -13.75
C LEU A 284 6.76 10.15 -14.65
N LEU A 285 5.64 10.72 -14.18
CA LEU A 285 4.42 10.90 -14.97
C LEU A 285 4.22 12.37 -15.28
N GLY A 286 4.03 12.70 -16.56
CA GLY A 286 3.51 13.98 -17.02
C GLY A 286 1.98 13.92 -17.12
N ILE A 287 1.28 14.91 -16.60
CA ILE A 287 -0.18 15.10 -16.73
C ILE A 287 -0.45 16.50 -17.28
N SER A 288 -1.64 16.73 -17.86
CA SER A 288 -2.04 18.06 -18.33
C SER A 288 -2.06 19.08 -17.20
N SER A 289 -2.89 18.84 -16.21
CA SER A 289 -2.86 19.40 -14.84
C SER A 289 -3.76 18.56 -13.95
N GLU A 290 -3.52 18.58 -12.63
CA GLU A 290 -4.33 17.85 -11.66
C GLU A 290 -5.80 18.25 -11.81
N ARG A 291 -6.10 19.53 -11.89
CA ARG A 291 -7.47 20.04 -12.08
C ARG A 291 -8.10 19.57 -13.38
N THR A 292 -7.41 19.71 -14.51
CA THR A 292 -7.93 19.29 -15.83
C THR A 292 -8.25 17.81 -15.86
N LEU A 293 -7.39 16.99 -15.27
CA LEU A 293 -7.57 15.54 -15.21
C LEU A 293 -8.83 15.20 -14.39
N ILE A 294 -9.03 15.83 -13.23
CA ILE A 294 -10.19 15.64 -12.36
C ILE A 294 -11.46 16.13 -13.07
N ASP A 295 -11.46 17.33 -13.67
CA ASP A 295 -12.62 17.89 -14.37
C ASP A 295 -13.08 16.96 -15.51
N LYS A 296 -12.16 16.40 -16.28
CA LYS A 296 -12.46 15.44 -17.33
C LYS A 296 -13.05 14.15 -16.77
N ARG A 297 -12.49 13.64 -15.66
CA ARG A 297 -13.03 12.44 -15.00
C ARG A 297 -14.45 12.65 -14.49
N ILE A 298 -14.72 13.76 -13.85
CA ILE A 298 -16.06 14.13 -13.36
C ILE A 298 -17.07 14.12 -14.52
N ARG A 299 -16.73 14.76 -15.65
CA ARG A 299 -17.59 14.76 -16.85
C ARG A 299 -17.81 13.36 -17.39
N PHE A 300 -16.76 12.57 -17.48
CA PHE A 300 -16.87 11.19 -17.97
C PHE A 300 -17.82 10.34 -17.11
N ILE A 301 -17.76 10.45 -15.78
CA ILE A 301 -18.68 9.76 -14.87
C ILE A 301 -20.13 10.18 -15.18
N LEU A 302 -20.41 11.49 -15.30
CA LEU A 302 -21.74 12.00 -15.54
C LEU A 302 -22.30 11.62 -16.92
N ASP A 303 -21.45 11.57 -17.93
CA ASP A 303 -21.87 11.32 -19.32
C ASP A 303 -21.92 9.83 -19.66
N HIS A 304 -21.10 8.97 -19.01
CA HIS A 304 -20.91 7.59 -19.43
C HIS A 304 -21.11 6.54 -18.32
N GLN A 305 -21.05 6.89 -17.02
CA GLN A 305 -21.08 5.87 -15.96
C GLN A 305 -22.35 5.88 -15.10
N GLN A 306 -23.33 6.74 -15.36
CA GLN A 306 -24.64 6.65 -14.73
C GLN A 306 -25.59 5.85 -15.61
N MET A 307 -26.33 4.89 -15.03
CA MET A 307 -27.40 4.18 -15.73
C MET A 307 -28.57 5.13 -15.97
N ASN A 308 -28.80 5.48 -17.23
CA ASN A 308 -29.82 6.45 -17.65
C ASN A 308 -31.04 5.83 -18.38
N ASP A 309 -31.08 4.49 -18.52
CA ASP A 309 -32.24 3.79 -19.06
C ASP A 309 -33.32 3.61 -17.96
N PRO A 310 -34.48 4.28 -18.07
CA PRO A 310 -35.57 4.17 -17.08
C PRO A 310 -36.16 2.76 -16.97
N GLN A 311 -35.93 1.89 -17.95
CA GLN A 311 -36.43 0.52 -17.94
C GLN A 311 -35.46 -0.43 -17.23
N ASP A 312 -34.19 -0.04 -17.02
CA ASP A 312 -33.25 -0.82 -16.25
C ASP A 312 -33.53 -0.68 -14.74
N PRO A 313 -33.59 -1.78 -13.96
CA PRO A 313 -33.83 -1.70 -12.51
C PRO A 313 -32.75 -0.91 -11.77
N ARG A 314 -31.61 -0.65 -12.39
CA ARG A 314 -30.48 0.14 -11.86
C ARG A 314 -30.53 1.61 -12.28
N TYR A 315 -31.64 2.08 -12.84
CA TYR A 315 -31.79 3.48 -13.24
C TYR A 315 -31.35 4.45 -12.13
N GLY A 316 -30.40 5.31 -12.43
CA GLY A 316 -29.77 6.25 -11.52
C GLY A 316 -28.49 5.74 -10.85
N ALA A 317 -28.17 4.44 -10.91
CA ALA A 317 -26.93 3.87 -10.35
C ALA A 317 -25.69 4.33 -11.10
N PHE A 318 -24.57 4.51 -10.38
CA PHE A 318 -23.26 4.54 -11.00
C PHE A 318 -22.75 3.12 -11.23
N MET A 319 -22.12 2.89 -12.38
CA MET A 319 -21.76 1.56 -12.87
C MET A 319 -20.29 1.48 -13.25
N CYS A 320 -19.73 0.27 -13.24
CA CYS A 320 -18.43 0.01 -13.88
C CYS A 320 -18.50 0.31 -15.38
N TYR A 321 -17.37 0.73 -15.95
CA TYR A 321 -17.23 0.98 -17.38
C TYR A 321 -16.11 0.11 -17.96
N ASP A 322 -16.36 -0.48 -19.13
CA ASP A 322 -15.37 -1.25 -19.87
C ASP A 322 -14.74 -0.37 -20.95
N ASN A 323 -13.51 0.08 -20.76
CA ASN A 323 -12.79 0.92 -21.70
C ASN A 323 -12.49 0.23 -23.04
N GLU A 324 -12.41 -1.09 -23.09
CA GLU A 324 -12.22 -1.85 -24.34
C GLU A 324 -13.54 -2.07 -25.08
N GLY A 325 -14.62 -2.27 -24.35
CA GLY A 325 -15.97 -2.43 -24.90
C GLY A 325 -16.70 -1.10 -25.12
N ASP A 326 -16.12 0.01 -24.67
CA ASP A 326 -16.67 1.38 -24.73
C ASP A 326 -18.13 1.46 -24.24
N SER A 327 -18.41 0.85 -23.07
CA SER A 327 -19.78 0.68 -22.58
C SER A 327 -19.86 0.42 -21.08
N LEU A 328 -21.05 0.69 -20.51
CA LEU A 328 -21.38 0.28 -19.15
C LEU A 328 -21.34 -1.24 -19.00
N LEU A 329 -20.76 -1.69 -17.89
CA LEU A 329 -20.74 -3.10 -17.56
C LEU A 329 -22.07 -3.50 -16.91
N THR A 330 -23.01 -3.95 -17.71
CA THR A 330 -24.36 -4.35 -17.25
C THR A 330 -24.45 -5.83 -16.88
N ASN A 331 -23.54 -6.67 -17.37
CA ASN A 331 -23.46 -8.09 -17.03
C ASN A 331 -22.25 -8.36 -16.13
N THR A 332 -22.50 -8.51 -14.84
CA THR A 332 -21.48 -8.82 -13.82
C THR A 332 -21.54 -10.27 -13.35
N PHE A 333 -22.01 -11.18 -14.19
CA PHE A 333 -22.27 -12.57 -13.85
C PHE A 333 -21.14 -13.23 -13.04
N GLY A 334 -21.49 -13.71 -11.84
CA GLY A 334 -20.54 -14.37 -10.94
C GLY A 334 -19.51 -13.46 -10.25
N ARG A 335 -19.53 -12.14 -10.51
CA ARG A 335 -18.52 -11.18 -10.02
C ARG A 335 -19.18 -10.06 -9.19
N SER A 336 -19.44 -10.38 -7.94
CA SER A 336 -20.15 -9.46 -7.02
C SER A 336 -19.38 -8.17 -6.72
N ASP A 337 -18.05 -8.17 -6.89
CA ASP A 337 -17.25 -6.95 -6.68
C ASP A 337 -17.47 -5.87 -7.74
N LEU A 338 -18.14 -6.21 -8.84
CA LEU A 338 -18.59 -5.27 -9.87
C LEU A 338 -20.03 -4.81 -9.67
N ASP A 339 -20.69 -5.20 -8.58
CA ASP A 339 -22.07 -4.78 -8.28
C ASP A 339 -22.15 -3.28 -7.99
N GLU A 340 -23.23 -2.66 -8.43
CA GLU A 340 -23.46 -1.21 -8.43
C GLU A 340 -23.58 -0.58 -7.04
N GLY A 341 -23.91 -1.37 -6.01
CA GLY A 341 -24.05 -0.91 -4.62
C GLY A 341 -22.79 -1.11 -3.77
N ARG A 342 -21.65 -1.40 -4.38
CA ARG A 342 -20.38 -1.58 -3.69
C ARG A 342 -19.48 -0.35 -3.89
N GLU A 343 -18.24 -0.53 -4.28
CA GLU A 343 -17.23 0.53 -4.43
C GLU A 343 -17.64 1.66 -5.38
N ARG A 344 -18.64 1.44 -6.25
CA ARG A 344 -19.25 2.47 -7.15
C ARG A 344 -19.86 3.64 -6.39
N VAL A 345 -20.19 3.45 -5.10
CA VAL A 345 -20.60 4.55 -4.21
C VAL A 345 -19.54 5.66 -4.18
N GLY A 346 -18.28 5.34 -4.39
CA GLY A 346 -17.18 6.30 -4.49
C GLY A 346 -17.39 7.39 -5.55
N MET A 347 -18.04 7.07 -6.70
CA MET A 347 -18.39 8.09 -7.68
C MET A 347 -19.41 9.10 -7.12
N GLY A 348 -20.42 8.62 -6.37
CA GLY A 348 -21.39 9.49 -5.71
C GLY A 348 -20.75 10.38 -4.66
N VAL A 349 -19.86 9.84 -3.83
CA VAL A 349 -19.13 10.58 -2.81
C VAL A 349 -18.23 11.66 -3.44
N LEU A 350 -17.46 11.28 -4.46
CA LEU A 350 -16.60 12.21 -5.22
C LEU A 350 -17.41 13.36 -5.83
N LEU A 351 -18.47 13.02 -6.56
CA LEU A 351 -19.32 14.02 -7.24
C LEU A 351 -19.98 14.96 -6.23
N THR A 352 -20.42 14.47 -5.08
CA THR A 352 -21.03 15.29 -4.04
C THR A 352 -20.04 16.30 -3.48
N GLU A 353 -18.82 15.88 -3.17
CA GLU A 353 -17.77 16.76 -2.66
C GLU A 353 -17.33 17.78 -3.72
N TYR A 354 -17.16 17.31 -4.95
CA TYR A 354 -16.79 18.19 -6.06
C TYR A 354 -17.91 19.22 -6.35
N CYS A 355 -19.19 18.83 -6.35
CA CYS A 355 -20.34 19.73 -6.57
C CYS A 355 -20.46 20.81 -5.49
N ARG A 356 -20.09 20.51 -4.24
CA ARG A 356 -20.04 21.52 -3.16
C ARG A 356 -19.03 22.64 -3.45
N GLN A 357 -17.91 22.31 -4.08
CA GLN A 357 -16.86 23.27 -4.45
C GLN A 357 -17.12 23.93 -5.81
N HIS A 358 -17.81 23.22 -6.70
CA HIS A 358 -18.11 23.63 -8.08
C HIS A 358 -19.58 23.35 -8.39
N PRO A 359 -20.52 24.22 -7.95
CA PRO A 359 -21.95 24.02 -8.16
C PRO A 359 -22.32 23.81 -9.63
N ASP A 360 -23.05 22.73 -9.91
CA ASP A 360 -23.49 22.34 -11.24
C ASP A 360 -24.84 21.62 -11.15
N ASP A 361 -25.87 22.16 -11.82
CA ASP A 361 -27.26 21.66 -11.76
C ASP A 361 -27.39 20.24 -12.34
N LYS A 362 -26.63 19.91 -13.41
CA LYS A 362 -26.66 18.59 -14.04
C LYS A 362 -26.09 17.55 -13.08
N MET A 363 -24.98 17.89 -12.39
CA MET A 363 -24.36 17.04 -11.40
C MET A 363 -25.28 16.83 -10.20
N GLN A 364 -25.89 17.90 -9.68
CA GLN A 364 -26.83 17.80 -8.57
C GLN A 364 -28.04 16.90 -8.92
N GLN A 365 -28.63 17.05 -10.10
CA GLN A 365 -29.71 16.18 -10.56
C GLN A 365 -29.28 14.72 -10.69
N ALA A 366 -28.06 14.46 -11.17
CA ALA A 366 -27.49 13.11 -11.24
C ALA A 366 -27.34 12.49 -9.84
N LEU A 367 -26.86 13.28 -8.87
CA LEU A 367 -26.71 12.87 -7.47
C LEU A 367 -28.06 12.62 -6.79
N GLU A 368 -29.07 13.43 -7.04
CA GLU A 368 -30.44 13.23 -6.53
C GLU A 368 -31.07 11.93 -7.09
N ARG A 369 -30.86 11.64 -8.38
CA ARG A 369 -31.28 10.35 -8.97
C ARG A 369 -30.57 9.18 -8.31
N TYR A 370 -29.28 9.33 -8.04
CA TYR A 370 -28.48 8.29 -7.38
C TYR A 370 -28.92 8.08 -5.92
N ALA A 371 -29.17 9.15 -5.16
CA ALA A 371 -29.70 9.08 -3.80
C ALA A 371 -31.05 8.35 -3.76
N LYS A 372 -31.94 8.68 -4.69
CA LYS A 372 -33.22 7.99 -4.86
C LYS A 372 -33.04 6.51 -5.17
N TYR A 373 -32.14 6.19 -6.11
CA TYR A 373 -31.80 4.80 -6.45
C TYR A 373 -31.33 4.01 -5.22
N ILE A 374 -30.37 4.55 -4.44
CA ILE A 374 -29.87 3.89 -3.22
C ILE A 374 -31.03 3.66 -2.26
N ARG A 375 -31.81 4.69 -1.94
CA ARG A 375 -32.85 4.63 -0.91
C ARG A 375 -34.00 3.70 -1.30
N GLU A 376 -34.45 3.73 -2.55
CA GLU A 376 -35.65 2.98 -3.01
C GLU A 376 -35.32 1.58 -3.54
N LYS A 377 -34.09 1.34 -4.03
CA LYS A 377 -33.73 0.09 -4.71
C LYS A 377 -32.71 -0.74 -3.95
N LEU A 378 -31.67 -0.13 -3.38
CA LEU A 378 -30.63 -0.86 -2.64
C LEU A 378 -30.98 -1.05 -1.17
N GLN A 379 -31.66 -0.08 -0.55
CA GLN A 379 -31.97 -0.15 0.89
C GLN A 379 -33.38 -0.70 1.16
N GLN A 380 -33.47 -1.48 2.24
CA GLN A 380 -34.73 -1.87 2.86
C GLN A 380 -35.29 -0.71 3.72
N PRO A 381 -36.57 -0.77 4.17
CA PRO A 381 -37.12 0.25 5.07
C PRO A 381 -36.31 0.46 6.35
N ASP A 382 -35.66 -0.57 6.87
CA ASP A 382 -34.80 -0.56 8.06
C ASP A 382 -33.32 -0.23 7.76
N TYR A 383 -33.03 0.30 6.58
CA TYR A 383 -31.70 0.67 6.07
C TYR A 383 -30.73 -0.49 5.85
N ARG A 384 -31.17 -1.74 5.84
CA ARG A 384 -30.33 -2.83 5.34
C ARG A 384 -29.96 -2.57 3.90
N THR A 385 -28.67 -2.59 3.60
CA THR A 385 -28.11 -2.13 2.34
C THR A 385 -27.55 -3.30 1.52
N ASN A 386 -28.14 -3.54 0.35
CA ASN A 386 -27.73 -4.61 -0.57
C ASN A 386 -26.56 -4.13 -1.47
N SER A 387 -25.84 -5.08 -2.06
CA SER A 387 -24.79 -4.80 -3.03
C SER A 387 -25.32 -4.60 -4.44
N SER A 388 -26.49 -5.14 -4.77
CA SER A 388 -27.11 -5.07 -6.10
C SER A 388 -28.62 -5.22 -6.00
N VAL A 389 -29.35 -4.61 -6.94
CA VAL A 389 -30.79 -4.83 -7.14
C VAL A 389 -31.07 -6.06 -7.98
N SER A 390 -30.10 -6.54 -8.77
CA SER A 390 -30.24 -7.62 -9.74
C SER A 390 -29.99 -9.01 -9.18
N ARG A 391 -29.52 -9.11 -7.94
CA ARG A 391 -29.18 -10.39 -7.27
C ARG A 391 -29.61 -10.41 -5.82
N LYS A 392 -29.91 -11.61 -5.33
CA LYS A 392 -29.95 -11.88 -3.89
C LYS A 392 -28.52 -11.95 -3.38
N VAL A 393 -27.94 -10.81 -3.07
CA VAL A 393 -26.58 -10.72 -2.53
C VAL A 393 -26.65 -10.66 -1.01
N LYS A 394 -25.72 -11.37 -0.36
CA LYS A 394 -25.58 -11.27 1.08
C LYS A 394 -25.26 -9.83 1.48
N ASN A 395 -25.81 -9.43 2.60
CA ASN A 395 -25.54 -8.17 3.27
C ASN A 395 -24.02 -8.02 3.52
N ARG A 396 -23.43 -6.93 3.04
CA ARG A 396 -21.97 -6.66 3.14
C ARG A 396 -21.75 -5.41 3.99
N GLY A 397 -21.09 -5.55 5.14
CA GLY A 397 -20.89 -4.47 6.10
C GLY A 397 -20.24 -3.22 5.54
N TYR A 398 -19.27 -3.34 4.66
CA TYR A 398 -18.57 -2.20 4.04
C TYR A 398 -19.49 -1.23 3.30
N ASN A 399 -20.58 -1.73 2.69
CA ASN A 399 -21.49 -0.88 1.92
C ASN A 399 -22.16 0.19 2.77
N TYR A 400 -22.39 -0.08 4.07
CA TYR A 400 -23.13 0.83 4.93
C TYR A 400 -22.38 2.12 5.22
N ALA A 401 -21.09 2.02 5.54
CA ALA A 401 -20.29 3.20 5.84
C ALA A 401 -20.21 4.14 4.63
N TRP A 402 -19.97 3.59 3.44
CA TRP A 402 -19.91 4.36 2.18
C TRP A 402 -21.22 5.03 1.83
N VAL A 403 -22.33 4.29 1.95
CA VAL A 403 -23.67 4.84 1.68
C VAL A 403 -24.04 5.91 2.71
N ALA A 404 -23.68 5.74 3.98
CA ALA A 404 -23.90 6.74 5.00
C ALA A 404 -23.08 8.02 4.72
N ASP A 405 -21.79 7.89 4.34
CA ASP A 405 -20.96 9.03 3.97
C ASP A 405 -21.57 9.80 2.78
N PHE A 406 -22.02 9.09 1.77
CA PHE A 406 -22.72 9.69 0.64
C PHE A 406 -23.96 10.50 1.08
N PHE A 407 -24.82 9.95 1.93
CA PHE A 407 -26.01 10.66 2.39
C PHE A 407 -25.67 11.86 3.28
N PHE A 408 -24.70 11.76 4.17
CA PHE A 408 -24.26 12.92 4.95
C PHE A 408 -23.73 14.05 4.06
N ARG A 409 -22.95 13.71 3.03
CA ARG A 409 -22.47 14.70 2.04
C ARG A 409 -23.61 15.28 1.19
N MET A 410 -24.62 14.49 0.84
CA MET A 410 -25.84 14.99 0.18
C MET A 410 -26.58 16.02 1.06
N TYR A 411 -26.65 15.78 2.37
CA TYR A 411 -27.18 16.80 3.28
C TYR A 411 -26.33 18.07 3.26
N LEU A 412 -25.00 17.94 3.36
CA LEU A 412 -24.09 19.08 3.34
C LEU A 412 -24.13 19.86 2.01
N LEU A 413 -24.49 19.21 0.92
CA LEU A 413 -24.68 19.84 -0.39
C LEU A 413 -26.02 20.55 -0.51
N THR A 414 -27.12 19.91 -0.08
CA THR A 414 -28.49 20.33 -0.41
C THR A 414 -29.26 20.98 0.75
N GLY A 415 -28.81 20.75 2.00
CA GLY A 415 -29.56 21.13 3.20
C GLY A 415 -30.81 20.28 3.47
N ASN A 416 -31.10 19.26 2.65
CA ASN A 416 -32.27 18.39 2.86
C ASN A 416 -32.03 17.43 4.04
N LYS A 417 -32.74 17.69 5.15
CA LYS A 417 -32.60 16.91 6.41
C LYS A 417 -32.84 15.43 6.25
N GLN A 418 -33.63 15.00 5.26
CA GLN A 418 -33.88 13.58 5.04
C GLN A 418 -32.58 12.82 4.77
N TYR A 419 -31.64 13.41 4.04
CA TYR A 419 -30.34 12.78 3.80
C TYR A 419 -29.51 12.59 5.08
N ALA A 420 -29.59 13.54 6.04
CA ALA A 420 -28.94 13.36 7.33
C ALA A 420 -29.55 12.19 8.13
N TYR A 421 -30.87 12.03 8.12
CA TYR A 421 -31.56 10.87 8.69
C TYR A 421 -31.21 9.56 7.97
N ASP A 422 -31.11 9.58 6.63
CA ASP A 422 -30.76 8.39 5.84
C ASP A 422 -29.32 7.93 6.14
N GLY A 423 -28.37 8.86 6.29
CA GLY A 423 -26.99 8.57 6.71
C GLY A 423 -26.94 7.95 8.11
N TYR A 424 -27.62 8.57 9.08
CA TYR A 424 -27.72 8.07 10.45
C TYR A 424 -28.38 6.68 10.50
N GLY A 425 -29.55 6.53 9.87
CA GLY A 425 -30.27 5.26 9.80
C GLY A 425 -29.45 4.12 9.20
N THR A 426 -28.63 4.45 8.17
CA THR A 426 -27.72 3.50 7.53
C THR A 426 -26.65 3.01 8.50
N LEU A 427 -25.98 3.90 9.26
CA LEU A 427 -25.00 3.50 10.27
C LEU A 427 -25.65 2.76 11.45
N GLN A 428 -26.84 3.16 11.90
CA GLN A 428 -27.57 2.41 12.92
C GLN A 428 -27.90 0.98 12.44
N SER A 429 -28.21 0.81 11.15
CA SER A 429 -28.39 -0.52 10.56
C SER A 429 -27.11 -1.32 10.51
N LEU A 430 -25.97 -0.70 10.21
CA LEU A 430 -24.64 -1.33 10.29
C LEU A 430 -24.41 -1.91 11.70
N TYR A 431 -24.56 -1.09 12.74
CA TYR A 431 -24.31 -1.52 14.12
C TYR A 431 -25.25 -2.63 14.58
N ARG A 432 -26.53 -2.58 14.19
CA ARG A 432 -27.50 -3.66 14.47
C ARG A 432 -27.10 -4.98 13.79
N GLN A 433 -26.50 -4.94 12.59
CA GLN A 433 -26.20 -6.13 11.78
C GLN A 433 -24.82 -6.73 12.11
N PHE A 434 -23.81 -5.90 12.33
CA PHE A 434 -22.41 -6.30 12.43
C PHE A 434 -21.78 -5.98 13.80
N GLY A 435 -22.44 -5.17 14.64
CA GLY A 435 -21.92 -4.74 15.95
C GLY A 435 -20.76 -3.76 15.84
N TYR A 436 -20.19 -3.40 16.99
CA TYR A 436 -19.10 -2.43 17.10
C TYR A 436 -17.71 -2.99 16.75
N GLY A 437 -17.58 -4.30 16.64
CA GLY A 437 -16.29 -4.96 16.32
C GLY A 437 -16.00 -5.10 14.83
N PHE A 438 -16.86 -4.61 13.95
CA PHE A 438 -16.66 -4.67 12.51
C PHE A 438 -15.70 -3.56 12.05
N TYR A 439 -14.69 -3.91 11.24
CA TYR A 439 -13.73 -2.97 10.69
C TYR A 439 -14.25 -2.45 9.34
N CYS A 440 -14.78 -1.23 9.34
CA CYS A 440 -15.17 -0.56 8.10
C CYS A 440 -13.95 0.07 7.41
N ILE A 441 -13.98 0.09 6.09
CA ILE A 441 -12.94 0.76 5.29
C ILE A 441 -13.02 2.28 5.43
N ASP A 442 -14.21 2.83 5.66
CA ASP A 442 -14.43 4.28 5.78
C ASP A 442 -15.60 4.55 6.74
N TYR A 443 -15.31 4.93 7.98
CA TYR A 443 -16.32 5.45 8.88
C TYR A 443 -16.41 6.98 8.71
N PRO A 444 -17.57 7.54 8.34
CA PRO A 444 -17.73 8.98 8.14
C PRO A 444 -17.86 9.74 9.47
N VAL A 445 -16.83 9.71 10.32
CA VAL A 445 -16.90 10.31 11.67
C VAL A 445 -17.07 11.81 11.57
N SER A 446 -16.12 12.50 10.96
CA SER A 446 -16.14 13.97 10.85
C SER A 446 -17.33 14.44 10.02
N THR A 447 -17.60 13.81 8.87
CA THR A 447 -18.69 14.16 7.95
C THR A 447 -20.05 13.94 8.59
N GLY A 448 -20.24 12.78 9.24
CA GLY A 448 -21.52 12.43 9.87
C GLY A 448 -21.87 13.32 11.06
N LEU A 449 -20.90 13.53 11.98
CA LEU A 449 -21.12 14.41 13.13
C LEU A 449 -21.41 15.84 12.70
N LYS A 450 -20.69 16.38 11.72
CA LYS A 450 -20.92 17.71 11.14
C LYS A 450 -22.30 17.82 10.50
N ALA A 451 -22.70 16.83 9.70
CA ALA A 451 -24.00 16.82 9.02
C ALA A 451 -25.14 16.81 10.03
N LEU A 452 -25.10 15.96 11.04
CA LEU A 452 -26.14 15.86 12.07
C LEU A 452 -26.20 17.12 12.94
N GLU A 453 -25.07 17.72 13.28
CA GLU A 453 -25.01 18.98 14.03
C GLU A 453 -25.67 20.11 13.25
N GLN A 454 -25.31 20.29 11.98
CA GLN A 454 -25.88 21.35 11.11
C GLN A 454 -27.37 21.11 10.82
N ALA A 455 -27.81 19.86 10.79
CA ALA A 455 -29.21 19.51 10.66
C ALA A 455 -30.03 19.77 11.94
N GLY A 456 -29.38 20.07 13.07
CA GLY A 456 -30.04 20.20 14.38
C GLY A 456 -30.51 18.87 14.95
N LEU A 457 -29.89 17.74 14.55
CA LEU A 457 -30.20 16.38 14.98
C LEU A 457 -29.27 15.98 16.14
N THR A 458 -29.42 16.68 17.28
CA THR A 458 -28.53 16.55 18.43
C THR A 458 -28.54 15.15 19.04
N PHE A 459 -29.73 14.55 19.17
CA PHE A 459 -29.85 13.20 19.71
C PHE A 459 -29.13 12.17 18.83
N GLU A 460 -29.36 12.23 17.52
CA GLU A 460 -28.74 11.33 16.55
C GLU A 460 -27.22 11.52 16.50
N ARG A 461 -26.75 12.77 16.61
CA ARG A 461 -25.33 13.11 16.68
C ARG A 461 -24.67 12.50 17.93
N ASP A 462 -25.28 12.66 19.08
CA ASP A 462 -24.73 12.17 20.36
C ASP A 462 -24.74 10.63 20.41
N GLN A 463 -25.79 10.01 19.88
CA GLN A 463 -25.84 8.56 19.74
C GLN A 463 -24.77 8.04 18.78
N LEU A 464 -24.58 8.68 17.64
CA LEU A 464 -23.55 8.29 16.66
C LEU A 464 -22.14 8.45 17.24
N LEU A 465 -21.88 9.53 17.99
CA LEU A 465 -20.61 9.70 18.69
C LEU A 465 -20.37 8.61 19.73
N TYR A 466 -21.41 8.19 20.47
CA TYR A 466 -21.33 7.07 21.38
C TYR A 466 -20.95 5.77 20.64
N ASP A 467 -21.57 5.49 19.50
CA ASP A 467 -21.32 4.30 18.70
C ASP A 467 -19.88 4.29 18.13
N PHE A 468 -19.40 5.44 17.66
CA PHE A 468 -18.01 5.59 17.23
C PHE A 468 -17.01 5.35 18.38
N LYS A 469 -17.29 5.88 19.58
CA LYS A 469 -16.44 5.63 20.75
C LYS A 469 -16.42 4.14 21.13
N ALA A 470 -17.56 3.46 21.11
CA ALA A 470 -17.64 2.04 21.40
C ALA A 470 -16.81 1.20 20.40
N THR A 471 -16.86 1.55 19.12
CA THR A 471 -16.03 0.93 18.07
C THR A 471 -14.55 1.22 18.29
N ALA A 472 -14.19 2.49 18.54
CA ALA A 472 -12.82 2.90 18.76
C ALA A 472 -12.17 2.24 19.98
N ASP A 473 -12.92 2.02 21.05
CA ASP A 473 -12.47 1.30 22.25
C ASP A 473 -12.09 -0.16 21.93
N ILE A 474 -12.85 -0.81 21.04
CA ILE A 474 -12.52 -2.15 20.54
C ILE A 474 -11.24 -2.13 19.71
N TYR A 475 -11.08 -1.14 18.81
CA TYR A 475 -9.87 -1.02 17.97
C TYR A 475 -8.62 -0.76 18.84
N VAL A 476 -8.72 0.13 19.84
CA VAL A 476 -7.62 0.37 20.80
C VAL A 476 -7.26 -0.89 21.59
N LYS A 477 -8.27 -1.67 22.02
CA LYS A 477 -8.08 -2.94 22.74
C LYS A 477 -7.40 -3.99 21.85
N ASN A 478 -7.83 -4.13 20.61
CA ASN A 478 -7.30 -5.13 19.68
C ASN A 478 -5.87 -4.79 19.24
N GLY A 479 -5.55 -3.51 19.02
CA GLY A 479 -4.26 -3.11 18.43
C GLY A 479 -4.00 -3.84 17.11
N LEU A 480 -2.85 -4.47 16.98
CA LEU A 480 -2.46 -5.27 15.80
C LEU A 480 -3.03 -6.70 15.79
N ASN A 481 -3.82 -7.08 16.79
CA ASN A 481 -4.48 -8.38 16.84
C ASN A 481 -5.86 -8.31 16.17
N PHE A 482 -5.88 -8.17 14.86
CA PHE A 482 -7.11 -8.04 14.08
C PHE A 482 -7.94 -9.31 14.10
N PRO A 483 -9.30 -9.21 13.98
CA PRO A 483 -10.18 -10.36 13.92
C PRO A 483 -9.92 -11.23 12.69
N LYS A 484 -10.04 -12.56 12.82
CA LYS A 484 -9.78 -13.54 11.74
C LYS A 484 -10.76 -13.44 10.56
N PHE A 485 -11.91 -12.81 10.74
CA PHE A 485 -12.91 -12.66 9.69
C PHE A 485 -12.66 -11.45 8.79
N GLU A 486 -11.70 -10.60 9.15
CA GLU A 486 -11.35 -9.45 8.33
C GLU A 486 -10.41 -9.84 7.18
N VAL A 487 -10.52 -9.11 6.07
CA VAL A 487 -9.60 -9.24 4.94
C VAL A 487 -8.24 -8.70 5.37
N ASN A 488 -7.40 -9.58 5.58
CA ASN A 488 -6.24 -9.62 6.41
C ASN A 488 -5.18 -8.55 6.12
N TYR A 489 -4.88 -7.74 7.10
CA TYR A 489 -3.61 -7.06 7.38
C TYR A 489 -3.09 -6.18 6.26
N GLU A 490 -3.89 -6.03 5.21
CA GLU A 490 -3.67 -5.08 4.15
C GLU A 490 -3.95 -3.67 4.65
N GLN A 491 -3.55 -2.68 3.90
CA GLN A 491 -3.86 -1.27 4.15
C GLN A 491 -5.35 -1.01 4.40
N SER A 492 -6.23 -1.82 3.80
CA SER A 492 -7.68 -1.74 3.99
C SER A 492 -8.15 -1.94 5.43
N ILE A 493 -7.31 -2.46 6.33
CA ILE A 493 -7.64 -2.63 7.75
C ILE A 493 -6.84 -1.67 8.61
N ILE A 494 -5.51 -1.62 8.45
CA ILE A 494 -4.65 -0.81 9.31
C ILE A 494 -4.88 0.68 9.03
N ALA A 495 -4.90 1.09 7.76
CA ALA A 495 -5.11 2.49 7.38
C ALA A 495 -6.49 3.03 7.83
N PRO A 496 -7.61 2.33 7.56
CA PRO A 496 -8.92 2.75 8.08
C PRO A 496 -8.97 2.84 9.59
N ALA A 497 -8.31 1.92 10.32
CA ALA A 497 -8.28 1.94 11.78
C ALA A 497 -7.51 3.17 12.30
N VAL A 498 -6.36 3.51 11.70
CA VAL A 498 -5.59 4.71 12.05
C VAL A 498 -6.41 5.97 11.78
N TRP A 499 -6.99 6.07 10.58
CA TRP A 499 -7.82 7.21 10.18
C TRP A 499 -9.00 7.39 11.14
N PHE A 500 -9.78 6.34 11.37
CA PHE A 500 -10.93 6.34 12.28
C PHE A 500 -10.55 6.77 13.69
N LEU A 501 -9.48 6.21 14.28
CA LEU A 501 -9.01 6.58 15.61
C LEU A 501 -8.57 8.05 15.69
N CYS A 502 -7.95 8.58 14.64
CA CYS A 502 -7.58 10.01 14.56
C CYS A 502 -8.84 10.89 14.52
N GLU A 503 -9.86 10.57 13.73
CA GLU A 503 -11.09 11.34 13.67
C GLU A 503 -11.89 11.28 14.99
N VAL A 504 -11.95 10.11 15.64
CA VAL A 504 -12.57 10.00 16.96
C VAL A 504 -11.80 10.79 18.01
N TYR A 505 -10.46 10.84 17.93
CA TYR A 505 -9.65 11.71 18.76
C TYR A 505 -9.98 13.21 18.52
N GLN A 506 -10.09 13.65 17.27
CA GLN A 506 -10.46 15.02 16.94
C GLN A 506 -11.85 15.40 17.48
N ALA A 507 -12.82 14.47 17.42
CA ALA A 507 -14.17 14.67 17.91
C ALA A 507 -14.29 14.70 19.42
N THR A 508 -13.38 14.00 20.16
CA THR A 508 -13.52 13.78 21.62
C THR A 508 -12.41 14.38 22.46
N ASN A 509 -11.25 14.68 21.86
CA ASN A 509 -9.99 15.02 22.52
C ASN A 509 -9.47 13.97 23.51
N GLU A 510 -9.95 12.70 23.41
CA GLU A 510 -9.54 11.60 24.28
C GLU A 510 -8.23 10.98 23.80
N LYS A 511 -7.12 11.28 24.45
CA LYS A 511 -5.74 10.86 24.06
C LYS A 511 -5.57 9.35 23.82
N ARG A 512 -6.41 8.51 24.41
CA ARG A 512 -6.35 7.04 24.23
C ARG A 512 -6.51 6.64 22.74
N TYR A 513 -7.31 7.36 21.98
CA TYR A 513 -7.52 7.09 20.55
C TYR A 513 -6.31 7.44 19.72
N LEU A 514 -5.71 8.61 19.92
CA LEU A 514 -4.45 8.97 19.27
C LEU A 514 -3.31 8.01 19.65
N ASN A 515 -3.25 7.57 20.91
CA ASN A 515 -2.26 6.58 21.33
C ASN A 515 -2.52 5.21 20.68
N GLY A 516 -3.79 4.86 20.45
CA GLY A 516 -4.17 3.68 19.65
C GLY A 516 -3.65 3.78 18.21
N ALA A 517 -3.89 4.90 17.54
CA ALA A 517 -3.37 5.17 16.20
C ALA A 517 -1.83 5.07 16.14
N ARG A 518 -1.12 5.69 17.09
CA ARG A 518 0.35 5.61 17.18
C ARG A 518 0.90 4.18 17.26
N LYS A 519 0.18 3.26 17.91
CA LYS A 519 0.60 1.86 18.00
C LYS A 519 0.46 1.11 16.68
N LEU A 520 -0.44 1.55 15.80
CA LEU A 520 -0.66 0.95 14.49
C LEU A 520 0.27 1.52 13.42
N MET A 521 0.80 2.74 13.61
CA MET A 521 1.59 3.46 12.61
C MET A 521 2.79 2.68 12.07
N PRO A 522 3.64 2.01 12.87
CA PRO A 522 4.79 1.29 12.31
C PRO A 522 4.37 0.22 11.30
N ALA A 523 3.29 -0.53 11.57
CA ALA A 523 2.77 -1.54 10.66
C ALA A 523 2.14 -0.91 9.40
N LEU A 524 1.48 0.26 9.52
CA LEU A 524 0.96 0.99 8.37
C LEU A 524 2.09 1.52 7.48
N GLU A 525 3.13 2.08 8.08
CA GLU A 525 4.30 2.58 7.34
C GLU A 525 5.04 1.46 6.61
N ALA A 526 5.10 0.25 7.18
CA ALA A 526 5.74 -0.90 6.56
C ALA A 526 5.02 -1.41 5.28
N LEU A 527 3.79 -0.96 5.01
CA LEU A 527 3.06 -1.28 3.78
C LEU A 527 3.42 -0.35 2.60
N GLN A 528 4.19 0.72 2.83
CA GLN A 528 4.58 1.71 1.82
C GLN A 528 6.09 1.95 1.85
N TRP A 529 6.67 2.37 0.71
CA TRP A 529 8.07 2.76 0.63
C TRP A 529 8.30 3.83 -0.44
N GLN A 530 9.42 4.50 -0.33
CA GLN A 530 9.84 5.58 -1.25
C GLN A 530 10.63 5.01 -2.43
N GLN A 531 9.93 4.46 -3.42
CA GLN A 531 10.55 3.96 -4.65
C GLN A 531 10.56 5.05 -5.73
N PRO A 532 11.61 5.17 -6.58
CA PRO A 532 11.71 6.27 -7.54
C PRO A 532 10.82 6.07 -8.78
N SER A 533 9.53 5.88 -8.55
CA SER A 533 8.53 5.65 -9.59
C SER A 533 7.19 6.28 -9.18
N TYR A 534 6.54 6.97 -10.11
CA TYR A 534 5.21 7.53 -9.88
C TYR A 534 4.15 6.49 -9.51
N ARG A 535 4.33 5.23 -9.92
CA ARG A 535 3.42 4.12 -9.55
C ARG A 535 3.71 3.51 -8.20
N MET A 536 4.90 3.68 -7.65
CA MET A 536 5.35 2.93 -6.47
C MET A 536 5.72 3.83 -5.29
N ASN A 537 6.00 5.13 -5.51
CA ASN A 537 6.40 6.03 -4.43
C ASN A 537 5.25 6.31 -3.47
N GLU A 538 5.42 5.91 -2.21
CA GLU A 538 4.36 5.99 -1.18
C GLU A 538 3.05 5.30 -1.60
N ILE A 539 3.15 4.27 -2.45
CA ILE A 539 2.03 3.43 -2.86
C ILE A 539 2.12 2.11 -2.12
N GLY A 540 1.04 1.74 -1.50
CA GLY A 540 0.98 0.53 -0.70
C GLY A 540 0.97 -0.76 -1.50
N ILE A 541 1.49 -1.80 -0.87
CA ILE A 541 1.55 -3.14 -1.46
C ILE A 541 0.15 -3.69 -1.69
N ARG A 542 -0.08 -4.20 -2.90
CA ARG A 542 -1.34 -4.80 -3.31
C ARG A 542 -1.12 -5.93 -4.29
N HIS A 543 -1.80 -7.09 -4.15
CA HIS A 543 -1.42 -8.30 -4.87
C HIS A 543 -2.57 -9.15 -5.43
N TRP A 544 -3.84 -8.73 -5.37
CA TRP A 544 -4.94 -9.59 -5.83
C TRP A 544 -6.06 -8.89 -6.59
N ASP A 545 -6.00 -7.58 -6.73
CA ASP A 545 -7.14 -6.78 -7.21
C ASP A 545 -7.51 -7.05 -8.66
N GLY A 546 -6.55 -7.27 -9.53
CA GLY A 546 -6.82 -7.54 -10.93
C GLY A 546 -7.78 -8.69 -11.16
N TYR A 547 -7.76 -9.69 -10.29
CA TYR A 547 -8.69 -10.81 -10.36
C TYR A 547 -10.12 -10.43 -9.97
N TRP A 548 -10.29 -9.66 -8.88
CA TRP A 548 -11.62 -9.36 -8.32
C TRP A 548 -12.29 -8.18 -9.04
N PHE A 549 -11.51 -7.17 -9.37
CA PHE A 549 -12.01 -5.89 -9.87
C PHE A 549 -11.73 -5.67 -11.36
N GLY A 550 -10.80 -6.40 -11.96
CA GLY A 550 -10.34 -6.21 -13.32
C GLY A 550 -11.01 -7.13 -14.34
N LYS A 551 -10.95 -6.76 -15.61
CA LYS A 551 -11.47 -7.52 -16.74
C LYS A 551 -10.72 -8.83 -16.94
N ARG A 552 -9.38 -8.77 -16.86
CA ARG A 552 -8.50 -9.91 -17.18
C ARG A 552 -8.37 -10.93 -16.06
N GLN A 553 -8.89 -10.61 -14.87
CA GLN A 553 -8.85 -11.51 -13.73
C GLN A 553 -7.44 -12.02 -13.40
N THR A 554 -6.46 -11.16 -13.53
CA THR A 554 -5.06 -11.48 -13.23
C THR A 554 -4.80 -11.25 -11.76
N TYR A 555 -4.25 -12.25 -11.07
CA TYR A 555 -3.60 -12.04 -9.77
C TYR A 555 -2.23 -11.39 -10.03
N GLY A 556 -1.68 -10.81 -9.02
CA GLY A 556 -0.36 -10.22 -9.05
C GLY A 556 -0.34 -8.85 -8.41
N ASP A 557 0.83 -8.25 -8.40
CA ASP A 557 1.01 -6.92 -7.82
C ASP A 557 0.28 -5.86 -8.64
N VAL A 558 -0.52 -5.05 -7.98
CA VAL A 558 -1.15 -3.87 -8.58
C VAL A 558 -0.62 -2.61 -7.92
N PHE A 559 -0.01 -1.74 -8.74
CA PHE A 559 0.54 -0.45 -8.36
C PHE A 559 0.22 0.59 -9.45
N PRO A 560 -0.54 1.66 -9.14
CA PRO A 560 -1.29 1.86 -7.91
C PRO A 560 -2.64 1.15 -7.89
N HIS A 561 -3.28 1.21 -6.73
CA HIS A 561 -4.68 0.98 -6.48
C HIS A 561 -5.19 2.03 -5.48
N TYR A 562 -6.47 2.41 -5.52
CA TYR A 562 -7.02 3.49 -4.66
C TYR A 562 -6.89 3.22 -3.16
N TRP A 563 -6.73 1.98 -2.71
CA TRP A 563 -6.58 1.66 -1.29
C TRP A 563 -5.35 2.32 -0.65
N SER A 564 -4.31 2.61 -1.42
CA SER A 564 -3.19 3.42 -0.92
C SER A 564 -3.63 4.82 -0.53
N CYS A 565 -4.68 5.37 -1.15
CA CYS A 565 -5.25 6.66 -0.79
C CYS A 565 -5.97 6.65 0.56
N ILE A 566 -6.44 5.49 1.05
CA ILE A 566 -6.92 5.34 2.43
C ILE A 566 -5.77 5.57 3.42
N THR A 567 -4.58 5.08 3.08
CA THR A 567 -3.37 5.39 3.86
C THR A 567 -3.04 6.88 3.80
N ALA A 568 -3.22 7.53 2.65
CA ALA A 568 -3.05 8.98 2.55
C ALA A 568 -4.01 9.74 3.48
N ALA A 569 -5.28 9.35 3.54
CA ALA A 569 -6.25 9.92 4.49
C ALA A 569 -5.82 9.69 5.95
N ALA A 570 -5.34 8.49 6.28
CA ALA A 570 -4.82 8.17 7.61
C ALA A 570 -3.61 9.05 7.96
N PHE A 571 -2.65 9.21 7.06
CA PHE A 571 -1.48 10.07 7.25
C PHE A 571 -1.87 11.54 7.38
N HIS A 572 -2.79 12.03 6.56
CA HIS A 572 -3.32 13.40 6.64
C HIS A 572 -3.93 13.67 8.01
N ARG A 573 -4.84 12.82 8.49
CA ARG A 573 -5.47 12.98 9.82
C ARG A 573 -4.46 12.82 10.96
N TYR A 574 -3.53 11.89 10.82
CA TYR A 574 -2.46 11.71 11.81
C TYR A 574 -1.55 12.94 11.89
N ALA A 575 -1.19 13.54 10.76
CA ALA A 575 -0.45 14.81 10.71
C ALA A 575 -1.21 15.93 11.44
N GLN A 576 -2.51 16.07 11.20
CA GLN A 576 -3.36 17.05 11.90
C GLN A 576 -3.40 16.82 13.42
N CYS A 577 -3.46 15.55 13.86
CA CYS A 577 -3.51 15.20 15.28
C CYS A 577 -2.17 15.37 16.01
N THR A 578 -1.05 15.21 15.30
CA THR A 578 0.30 15.21 15.90
C THR A 578 1.10 16.49 15.64
N GLY A 579 0.76 17.23 14.59
CA GLY A 579 1.55 18.36 14.09
C GLY A 579 2.77 17.93 13.26
N ASP A 580 2.94 16.65 12.96
CA ASP A 580 4.06 16.15 12.14
C ASP A 580 3.76 16.27 10.64
N SER A 581 4.33 17.33 10.04
CA SER A 581 4.14 17.65 8.61
C SER A 581 4.72 16.61 7.65
N SER A 582 5.60 15.71 8.10
CA SER A 582 6.16 14.66 7.24
C SER A 582 5.08 13.70 6.74
N TYR A 583 4.09 13.38 7.57
CA TYR A 583 2.94 12.56 7.16
C TYR A 583 2.02 13.28 6.17
N GLN A 584 1.90 14.60 6.26
CA GLN A 584 1.15 15.38 5.26
C GLN A 584 1.82 15.32 3.89
N GLU A 585 3.16 15.39 3.85
CA GLU A 585 3.89 15.25 2.59
C GLU A 585 3.75 13.84 2.00
N ARG A 586 3.86 12.79 2.81
CA ARG A 586 3.61 11.41 2.39
C ARG A 586 2.20 11.24 1.83
N ALA A 587 1.18 11.77 2.51
CA ALA A 587 -0.20 11.74 2.03
C ALA A 587 -0.35 12.37 0.64
N LYS A 588 0.27 13.55 0.42
CA LYS A 588 0.27 14.22 -0.88
C LYS A 588 0.97 13.41 -1.98
N GLN A 589 2.09 12.78 -1.66
CA GLN A 589 2.79 11.91 -2.61
C GLN A 589 1.92 10.71 -3.01
N THR A 590 1.26 10.09 -2.05
CA THR A 590 0.37 8.94 -2.28
C THR A 590 -0.80 9.29 -3.19
N VAL A 591 -1.57 10.34 -2.88
CA VAL A 591 -2.74 10.71 -3.73
C VAL A 591 -2.30 11.16 -5.12
N ARG A 592 -1.14 11.81 -5.22
CA ARG A 592 -0.57 12.25 -6.50
C ARG A 592 -0.15 11.06 -7.37
N GLY A 593 0.48 10.02 -6.80
CA GLY A 593 0.81 8.78 -7.51
C GLY A 593 -0.43 8.06 -8.07
N ASN A 594 -1.54 8.09 -7.33
CA ASN A 594 -2.81 7.50 -7.78
C ASN A 594 -3.47 8.24 -8.95
N LEU A 595 -3.04 9.47 -9.30
CA LEU A 595 -3.51 10.15 -10.52
C LEU A 595 -3.15 9.37 -11.78
N SER A 596 -2.18 8.46 -11.72
CA SER A 596 -1.85 7.55 -12.83
C SER A 596 -2.94 6.51 -13.17
N LEU A 597 -4.00 6.41 -12.35
CA LEU A 597 -5.19 5.61 -12.65
C LEU A 597 -6.17 6.33 -13.60
N PHE A 598 -5.95 7.61 -13.91
CA PHE A 598 -6.84 8.45 -14.70
C PHE A 598 -6.18 8.87 -16.02
N PHE A 599 -6.95 8.81 -17.10
CA PHE A 599 -6.46 9.12 -18.44
C PHE A 599 -6.87 10.51 -18.89
N GLU A 600 -6.12 11.07 -19.82
CA GLU A 600 -6.30 12.43 -20.31
C GLU A 600 -7.64 12.67 -21.06
N ASP A 601 -8.35 11.62 -21.41
CA ASP A 601 -9.69 11.67 -22.04
C ASP A 601 -10.85 11.53 -21.04
N GLY A 602 -10.55 11.40 -19.75
CA GLY A 602 -11.54 11.22 -18.68
C GLY A 602 -11.86 9.76 -18.34
N ARG A 603 -11.40 8.80 -19.16
CA ARG A 603 -11.45 7.38 -18.79
C ARG A 603 -10.51 7.11 -17.62
N ALA A 604 -10.67 5.93 -17.00
CA ALA A 604 -9.84 5.53 -15.86
C ALA A 604 -9.68 4.01 -15.81
N THR A 605 -8.75 3.55 -14.98
CA THR A 605 -8.55 2.14 -14.69
C THR A 605 -8.62 1.88 -13.18
N CYS A 606 -9.16 0.73 -12.77
CA CYS A 606 -9.20 0.35 -11.36
C CYS A 606 -7.80 0.02 -10.80
N ALA A 607 -6.88 -0.47 -11.65
CA ALA A 607 -5.56 -0.87 -11.22
C ALA A 607 -4.58 -0.98 -12.40
N PHE A 608 -3.29 -0.85 -12.09
CA PHE A 608 -2.21 -1.18 -13.00
C PHE A 608 -1.49 -2.45 -12.50
N VAL A 609 -1.49 -3.51 -13.32
CA VAL A 609 -0.74 -4.74 -13.05
C VAL A 609 0.72 -4.47 -13.37
N ASN A 610 1.55 -4.36 -12.33
CA ASN A 610 2.89 -3.80 -12.44
C ASN A 610 4.00 -4.78 -12.85
N PRO A 611 4.00 -6.08 -12.46
CA PRO A 611 5.03 -7.01 -12.89
C PRO A 611 5.15 -7.09 -14.42
N ARG A 612 6.35 -7.37 -14.91
CA ARG A 612 6.56 -7.63 -16.33
C ARG A 612 5.74 -8.84 -16.81
N ARG A 613 5.73 -9.92 -16.00
CA ARG A 613 4.99 -11.16 -16.29
C ARG A 613 4.35 -11.70 -15.02
N VAL A 614 3.18 -12.32 -15.20
CA VAL A 614 2.49 -13.10 -14.15
C VAL A 614 2.31 -14.52 -14.66
N ASN A 615 2.83 -15.53 -13.94
CA ASN A 615 2.81 -16.93 -14.33
C ASN A 615 3.40 -17.21 -15.73
N GLY A 616 4.36 -16.40 -16.16
CA GLY A 616 4.99 -16.51 -17.47
C GLY A 616 4.23 -15.81 -18.62
N GLU A 617 3.03 -15.29 -18.38
CA GLU A 617 2.26 -14.49 -19.34
C GLU A 617 2.62 -13.01 -19.20
N ASP A 618 2.68 -12.31 -20.33
CA ASP A 618 2.98 -10.87 -20.35
C ASP A 618 1.94 -10.08 -19.52
N ALA A 619 2.44 -9.20 -18.67
CA ALA A 619 1.66 -8.33 -17.81
C ALA A 619 2.08 -6.85 -18.06
N HIS A 620 2.13 -6.02 -17.03
CA HIS A 620 2.47 -4.60 -17.14
C HIS A 620 1.47 -3.80 -17.99
N TYR A 621 0.21 -3.81 -17.56
CA TYR A 621 -0.90 -3.16 -18.26
C TYR A 621 -1.86 -2.48 -17.28
N ALA A 622 -2.56 -1.44 -17.75
CA ALA A 622 -3.75 -0.92 -17.11
C ALA A 622 -4.94 -1.86 -17.37
N ASP A 623 -5.70 -2.22 -16.32
CA ASP A 623 -6.91 -3.01 -16.52
C ASP A 623 -7.98 -2.22 -17.30
N ALA A 624 -8.80 -2.92 -18.08
CA ALA A 624 -9.79 -2.28 -18.92
C ALA A 624 -10.99 -1.71 -18.15
N TYR A 625 -11.22 -2.12 -16.89
CA TYR A 625 -12.37 -1.65 -16.12
C TYR A 625 -12.08 -0.38 -15.34
N ALA A 626 -12.95 0.63 -15.52
CA ALA A 626 -13.10 1.72 -14.56
C ALA A 626 -14.15 1.30 -13.53
N ASN A 627 -13.72 1.07 -12.31
CA ASN A 627 -14.51 0.40 -11.28
C ASN A 627 -14.56 1.21 -9.97
N ASP A 628 -13.48 1.19 -9.20
CA ASP A 628 -13.41 1.71 -7.83
C ASP A 628 -12.40 2.85 -7.64
N GLN A 629 -11.63 3.15 -8.66
CA GLN A 629 -10.54 4.14 -8.64
C GLN A 629 -10.98 5.56 -8.25
N ASP A 630 -12.24 5.89 -8.39
CA ASP A 630 -12.78 7.24 -8.13
C ASP A 630 -12.70 7.63 -6.64
N TRP A 631 -12.58 6.66 -5.75
CA TRP A 631 -12.20 6.88 -4.35
C TRP A 631 -10.87 7.61 -4.23
N ALA A 632 -9.91 7.36 -5.13
CA ALA A 632 -8.61 8.05 -5.09
C ALA A 632 -8.78 9.57 -5.25
N LEU A 633 -9.71 10.03 -6.08
CA LEU A 633 -9.99 11.46 -6.23
C LEU A 633 -10.74 12.03 -5.04
N THR A 634 -11.60 11.25 -4.39
CA THR A 634 -12.23 11.66 -3.12
C THR A 634 -11.16 11.95 -2.06
N PHE A 635 -10.19 11.05 -1.92
CA PHE A 635 -9.08 11.25 -0.99
C PHE A 635 -8.10 12.34 -1.45
N TRP A 636 -7.94 12.52 -2.75
CA TRP A 636 -7.16 13.65 -3.28
C TRP A 636 -7.77 14.99 -2.84
N LEU A 637 -9.09 15.14 -2.94
CA LEU A 637 -9.79 16.33 -2.43
C LEU A 637 -9.55 16.51 -0.93
N LEU A 638 -9.72 15.44 -0.13
CA LEU A 638 -9.53 15.49 1.32
C LEU A 638 -8.11 15.91 1.73
N VAL A 639 -7.09 15.42 1.06
CA VAL A 639 -5.67 15.66 1.42
C VAL A 639 -5.22 17.07 1.01
N ASN A 640 -5.88 17.67 0.01
CA ASN A 640 -5.55 18.99 -0.53
C ASN A 640 -6.52 20.11 -0.09
N GLU A 641 -7.49 19.78 0.81
CA GLU A 641 -8.28 20.81 1.52
C GLU A 641 -7.36 21.66 2.42
#